data_56aca1f301ce636efd40a22696183832
#
_entry.id   56aca1f301ce636efd40a22696183832
#
_cell.length_a   1.000
_cell.length_b   1.000
_cell.length_c   1.000
_cell.angle_alpha   90.00
_cell.angle_beta   90.00
_cell.angle_gamma   90.00
#
_symmetry.space_group_name_H-M   'P 1'
#
loop_
_entity.id
_entity.type
_entity.pdbx_description
1 polymer ?
#
loop_
_entity_poly.entity_id
_entity_poly.type
_entity_poly.pdbx_seq_one_letter_code
_entity_poly.pdbx_strand_id
1 'polypeptide(L)'
;MVAEVKDGRIEFLSGNPNAPGMKTSLCARGVAGKALVEDDERLQQPLIRNGERGEGKWRAVSWEEALDYTAEKLKASIDQYGARSIALSDRGGPFRDFHRAFLRGLGSPNYCNHDSSCARNVHHANQSLTGLGRKDVAYDFKSARHVVLQLRNVFESIAVQEVNDLTDALDNGCKLTVIDIRASISATKADRFFLIRPGADYAFNLAVIHELLEKDLYDKAYADRYIQDLDALKAFAAQYTPAWAEAETGISASRITRFVEALAQDMPSVIWHPGWMTARYTNSFYICRSIYIINALLGSFGAKGGLPHVSKVGDVGRKDLKTFQELFPKPEEKRADGAGWLYPHFEQGPGLAHLLYKAMETQAPYPVKSYIAFRHDPLMGYPDPDHLKQIFDNLDLLVSITFTWCDTAWYADVVLPLSPYLERESLLGTKNALQPFFFIRRRALEPRFDTRAEWEIFSGLARRLGLDALAYDSIEDIWNFQLEGTGVNIEDFSETGLVNLSDKPRYPDRDNLKFNTPSGKIEIISKKLEDQGLPSLKPYESPARPQEGQFRLTFGRCAKHTQGHTVNNRALYELMDENVLWINDKEAEKLGIEDGDTVTVGRNGHTEKIKARVTEFIHPDGVFVVHGFGHTLPVESRAYGRGLADNRFMQGSLDKWDPAGGAMALQESFVTVKKG
;
A
#
# COMPACT_ATOMS: atom_id res chain seq x y z
N MET A 1 19.70 -3.68 2.02
CA MET A 1 20.56 -3.07 0.98
C MET A 1 21.94 -2.88 1.59
N VAL A 2 22.99 -3.12 0.81
CA VAL A 2 24.39 -2.83 1.12
C VAL A 2 24.86 -1.77 0.14
N ALA A 3 25.57 -0.76 0.63
CA ALA A 3 26.19 0.27 -0.18
C ALA A 3 27.72 0.16 -0.06
N GLU A 4 28.40 0.06 -1.20
CA GLU A 4 29.84 0.16 -1.29
C GLU A 4 30.19 1.63 -1.57
N VAL A 5 30.93 2.24 -0.65
CA VAL A 5 31.28 3.66 -0.70
C VAL A 5 32.77 3.80 -0.81
N LYS A 6 33.24 4.63 -1.76
CA LYS A 6 34.61 4.99 -1.93
C LYS A 6 34.73 6.50 -2.19
N ASP A 7 35.67 7.15 -1.53
CA ASP A 7 35.91 8.59 -1.65
C ASP A 7 34.61 9.44 -1.51
N GLY A 8 33.71 9.06 -0.55
CA GLY A 8 32.46 9.73 -0.30
C GLY A 8 31.39 9.56 -1.39
N ARG A 9 31.55 8.58 -2.28
CA ARG A 9 30.60 8.27 -3.36
C ARG A 9 30.18 6.81 -3.32
N ILE A 10 28.92 6.55 -3.71
CA ILE A 10 28.44 5.18 -3.88
C ILE A 10 29.00 4.62 -5.17
N GLU A 11 29.81 3.56 -5.06
CA GLU A 11 30.26 2.78 -6.21
C GLU A 11 29.20 1.75 -6.62
N PHE A 12 28.67 1.00 -5.64
CA PHE A 12 27.73 -0.08 -5.90
C PHE A 12 26.64 -0.20 -4.83
N LEU A 13 25.46 -0.65 -5.24
CA LEU A 13 24.34 -0.97 -4.36
C LEU A 13 23.87 -2.41 -4.63
N SER A 14 23.76 -3.21 -3.58
CA SER A 14 23.26 -4.59 -3.65
C SER A 14 22.21 -4.88 -2.59
N GLY A 15 21.51 -6.00 -2.72
CA GLY A 15 20.69 -6.57 -1.67
C GLY A 15 21.57 -6.97 -0.48
N ASN A 16 21.00 -6.96 0.74
CA ASN A 16 21.70 -7.49 1.92
C ASN A 16 21.53 -9.00 1.96
N PRO A 17 22.59 -9.80 1.73
CA PRO A 17 22.50 -11.27 1.69
C PRO A 17 22.09 -11.87 3.04
N ASN A 18 22.31 -11.14 4.14
CA ASN A 18 21.94 -11.59 5.49
C ASN A 18 20.44 -11.37 5.78
N ALA A 19 19.73 -10.57 4.98
CA ALA A 19 18.29 -10.39 5.16
C ALA A 19 17.52 -11.56 4.52
N PRO A 20 16.56 -12.17 5.24
CA PRO A 20 15.83 -13.33 4.74
C PRO A 20 15.23 -13.11 3.35
N GLY A 21 15.51 -14.04 2.41
CA GLY A 21 14.99 -14.02 1.04
C GLY A 21 15.56 -12.93 0.11
N MET A 22 16.38 -12.02 0.62
CA MET A 22 16.91 -10.90 -0.20
C MET A 22 18.02 -11.33 -1.17
N LYS A 23 18.88 -12.28 -0.79
CA LYS A 23 20.09 -12.58 -1.55
C LYS A 23 20.87 -11.26 -1.80
N THR A 24 21.48 -11.11 -2.96
CA THR A 24 22.11 -9.83 -3.38
C THR A 24 21.21 -9.01 -4.31
N SER A 25 19.96 -9.43 -4.47
CA SER A 25 19.05 -8.84 -5.46
C SER A 25 18.53 -7.46 -5.04
N LEU A 26 18.48 -6.53 -5.99
CA LEU A 26 17.74 -5.26 -5.91
C LEU A 26 16.88 -5.06 -7.14
N CYS A 27 15.77 -4.35 -6.99
CA CYS A 27 15.02 -3.85 -8.14
C CYS A 27 15.68 -2.58 -8.71
N ALA A 28 15.33 -2.22 -9.95
CA ALA A 28 15.84 -1.00 -10.62
C ALA A 28 15.74 0.25 -9.71
N ARG A 29 14.63 0.41 -8.99
CA ARG A 29 14.42 1.53 -8.06
C ARG A 29 15.40 1.54 -6.88
N GLY A 30 15.83 0.37 -6.41
CA GLY A 30 16.85 0.25 -5.37
C GLY A 30 18.22 0.68 -5.88
N VAL A 31 18.60 0.22 -7.08
CA VAL A 31 19.88 0.59 -7.72
C VAL A 31 19.90 2.08 -8.06
N ALA A 32 18.77 2.66 -8.48
CA ALA A 32 18.65 4.08 -8.79
C ALA A 32 18.78 5.02 -7.59
N GLY A 33 18.98 4.49 -6.38
CA GLY A 33 19.26 5.29 -5.19
C GLY A 33 20.53 6.14 -5.32
N LYS A 34 21.54 5.68 -6.07
CA LYS A 34 22.72 6.49 -6.41
C LYS A 34 22.31 7.76 -7.17
N ALA A 35 21.51 7.64 -8.22
CA ALA A 35 21.04 8.78 -9.00
C ALA A 35 20.15 9.75 -8.16
N LEU A 36 19.45 9.26 -7.14
CA LEU A 36 18.70 10.12 -6.23
C LEU A 36 19.61 11.01 -5.36
N VAL A 37 20.67 10.46 -4.77
CA VAL A 37 21.56 11.26 -3.91
C VAL A 37 22.41 12.24 -4.70
N GLU A 38 22.71 11.93 -5.96
CA GLU A 38 23.48 12.78 -6.88
C GLU A 38 22.64 13.82 -7.63
N ASP A 39 21.30 13.82 -7.46
CA ASP A 39 20.39 14.70 -8.21
C ASP A 39 20.39 16.13 -7.66
N ASP A 40 20.75 17.10 -8.47
CA ASP A 40 20.76 18.52 -8.11
C ASP A 40 19.34 19.15 -8.14
N GLU A 41 18.35 18.48 -8.75
CA GLU A 41 16.97 18.96 -8.79
C GLU A 41 16.17 18.60 -7.52
N ARG A 42 16.71 17.81 -6.60
CA ARG A 42 16.04 17.49 -5.35
C ARG A 42 16.01 18.66 -4.38
N LEU A 43 15.17 18.58 -3.36
CA LEU A 43 15.10 19.56 -2.28
C LEU A 43 16.45 19.67 -1.57
N GLN A 44 16.93 20.92 -1.39
CA GLN A 44 18.28 21.19 -0.91
C GLN A 44 18.31 21.89 0.45
N GLN A 45 17.28 22.66 0.78
CA GLN A 45 17.20 23.49 2.01
C GLN A 45 15.75 23.78 2.36
N PRO A 46 15.44 24.18 3.61
CA PRO A 46 14.08 24.53 4.00
C PRO A 46 13.54 25.70 3.22
N LEU A 47 12.25 25.65 2.90
CA LEU A 47 11.55 26.64 2.10
C LEU A 47 10.25 27.08 2.81
N ILE A 48 9.99 28.38 2.82
CA ILE A 48 8.71 28.96 3.22
C ILE A 48 8.10 29.65 1.99
N ARG A 49 6.83 29.40 1.76
CA ARG A 49 6.08 29.99 0.65
C ARG A 49 6.04 31.52 0.73
N ASN A 50 6.25 32.17 -0.40
CA ASN A 50 6.20 33.62 -0.57
C ASN A 50 5.29 34.03 -1.75
N GLY A 51 3.99 33.78 -1.62
CA GLY A 51 2.99 33.98 -2.66
C GLY A 51 1.77 33.08 -2.42
N GLU A 52 0.95 32.86 -3.43
CA GLU A 52 -0.18 31.94 -3.36
C GLU A 52 0.28 30.48 -3.45
N ARG A 53 -0.54 29.56 -2.93
CA ARG A 53 -0.27 28.11 -3.04
C ARG A 53 -0.21 27.70 -4.51
N GLY A 54 0.80 26.91 -4.86
CA GLY A 54 0.99 26.44 -6.22
C GLY A 54 1.70 27.39 -7.19
N GLU A 55 1.94 28.66 -6.82
CA GLU A 55 2.69 29.61 -7.67
C GLU A 55 4.18 29.26 -7.83
N GLY A 56 4.73 28.42 -6.95
CA GLY A 56 6.14 28.08 -6.98
C GLY A 56 7.07 29.20 -6.50
N LYS A 57 6.56 30.16 -5.75
CA LYS A 57 7.35 31.24 -5.15
C LYS A 57 7.79 30.86 -3.75
N TRP A 58 9.08 30.69 -3.57
CA TRP A 58 9.69 30.19 -2.34
C TRP A 58 10.75 31.15 -1.80
N ARG A 59 10.83 31.26 -0.50
CA ARG A 59 11.94 31.88 0.21
C ARG A 59 12.74 30.79 0.93
N ALA A 60 14.00 30.65 0.56
CA ALA A 60 14.93 29.78 1.26
C ALA A 60 15.21 30.35 2.65
N VAL A 61 15.21 29.50 3.66
CA VAL A 61 15.38 29.87 5.06
C VAL A 61 16.29 28.88 5.79
N SER A 62 16.78 29.29 6.96
CA SER A 62 17.50 28.37 7.84
C SER A 62 16.55 27.32 8.46
N TRP A 63 17.11 26.21 8.94
CA TRP A 63 16.36 25.22 9.71
C TRP A 63 15.70 25.80 10.95
N GLU A 64 16.40 26.71 11.66
CA GLU A 64 15.89 27.35 12.86
C GLU A 64 14.62 28.16 12.49
N GLU A 65 14.70 29.03 11.46
CA GLU A 65 13.57 29.81 11.01
C GLU A 65 12.39 28.94 10.52
N ALA A 66 12.67 27.89 9.78
CA ALA A 66 11.63 26.99 9.27
C ALA A 66 10.90 26.24 10.40
N LEU A 67 11.66 25.76 11.39
CA LEU A 67 11.10 25.05 12.54
C LEU A 67 10.37 26.01 13.49
N ASP A 68 10.89 27.24 13.70
CA ASP A 68 10.22 28.27 14.50
C ASP A 68 8.89 28.65 13.87
N TYR A 69 8.87 28.95 12.57
CA TYR A 69 7.65 29.30 11.84
C TYR A 69 6.61 28.16 11.88
N THR A 70 7.06 26.90 11.66
CA THR A 70 6.18 25.73 11.69
C THR A 70 5.59 25.53 13.08
N ALA A 71 6.41 25.60 14.12
CA ALA A 71 5.96 25.44 15.51
C ALA A 71 4.99 26.56 15.95
N GLU A 72 5.27 27.82 15.57
CA GLU A 72 4.37 28.95 15.83
C GLU A 72 2.99 28.71 15.21
N LYS A 73 2.94 28.32 13.94
CA LYS A 73 1.67 28.02 13.24
C LYS A 73 0.92 26.85 13.84
N LEU A 74 1.62 25.76 14.20
CA LEU A 74 1.02 24.63 14.90
C LEU A 74 0.45 25.04 16.25
N LYS A 75 1.20 25.86 17.02
CA LYS A 75 0.73 26.38 18.31
C LYS A 75 -0.49 27.26 18.15
N ALA A 76 -0.51 28.16 17.15
CA ALA A 76 -1.68 28.98 16.86
C ALA A 76 -2.92 28.14 16.54
N SER A 77 -2.77 27.07 15.77
CA SER A 77 -3.88 26.12 15.51
C SER A 77 -4.36 25.41 16.79
N ILE A 78 -3.43 25.01 17.67
CA ILE A 78 -3.77 24.41 18.96
C ILE A 78 -4.50 25.39 19.86
N ASP A 79 -4.01 26.62 19.98
CA ASP A 79 -4.59 27.66 20.82
C ASP A 79 -6.00 28.05 20.36
N GLN A 80 -6.24 28.07 19.05
CA GLN A 80 -7.52 28.46 18.48
C GLN A 80 -8.55 27.36 18.36
N TYR A 81 -8.13 26.11 17.99
CA TYR A 81 -9.05 25.03 17.63
C TYR A 81 -8.84 23.75 18.47
N GLY A 82 -7.85 23.75 19.35
CA GLY A 82 -7.41 22.56 20.10
C GLY A 82 -6.48 21.66 19.29
N ALA A 83 -5.77 20.77 19.99
CA ALA A 83 -4.78 19.85 19.39
C ALA A 83 -5.38 18.96 18.30
N ARG A 84 -6.67 18.63 18.38
CA ARG A 84 -7.42 17.86 17.37
C ARG A 84 -7.47 18.52 16.00
N SER A 85 -7.14 19.82 15.88
CA SER A 85 -7.09 20.52 14.58
C SER A 85 -5.87 20.17 13.75
N ILE A 86 -4.91 19.45 14.31
CA ILE A 86 -3.69 19.02 13.61
C ILE A 86 -3.88 17.61 13.06
N ALA A 87 -3.50 17.40 11.82
CA ALA A 87 -3.43 16.09 11.19
C ALA A 87 -2.01 15.79 10.67
N LEU A 88 -1.64 14.52 10.68
CA LEU A 88 -0.40 14.04 10.09
C LEU A 88 -0.65 12.80 9.25
N SER A 89 -0.11 12.80 8.04
CA SER A 89 -0.10 11.61 7.21
C SER A 89 1.31 11.16 6.88
N ASP A 90 1.45 9.86 6.65
CA ASP A 90 2.68 9.30 6.12
C ASP A 90 2.42 8.33 4.95
N ARG A 91 3.49 8.00 4.23
CA ARG A 91 3.45 6.99 3.17
C ARG A 91 3.36 5.55 3.72
N GLY A 92 3.40 5.34 5.02
CA GLY A 92 3.54 4.01 5.62
C GLY A 92 4.99 3.48 5.59
N GLY A 93 5.17 2.19 5.82
CA GLY A 93 6.48 1.54 5.91
C GLY A 93 6.98 1.36 7.35
N PRO A 94 8.22 0.91 7.54
CA PRO A 94 8.85 0.86 8.86
C PRO A 94 9.20 2.27 9.36
N PHE A 95 9.64 2.39 10.61
CA PHE A 95 10.14 3.63 11.19
C PHE A 95 9.09 4.75 11.33
N ARG A 96 7.85 4.40 11.72
CA ARG A 96 6.74 5.36 11.86
C ARG A 96 6.49 5.81 13.30
N ASP A 97 7.20 5.27 14.23
CA ASP A 97 6.85 5.43 15.64
C ASP A 97 7.11 6.86 16.12
N PHE A 98 8.20 7.48 15.69
CA PHE A 98 8.64 8.78 16.18
C PHE A 98 7.69 9.93 15.79
N HIS A 99 7.36 10.09 14.52
CA HIS A 99 6.43 11.14 14.09
C HIS A 99 4.99 10.88 14.55
N ARG A 100 4.61 9.62 14.77
CA ARG A 100 3.32 9.28 15.40
C ARG A 100 3.29 9.64 16.88
N ALA A 101 4.42 9.43 17.57
CA ALA A 101 4.58 9.86 18.96
C ALA A 101 4.52 11.39 19.07
N PHE A 102 5.14 12.11 18.14
CA PHE A 102 5.04 13.56 18.04
C PHE A 102 3.58 14.03 17.93
N LEU A 103 2.82 13.50 16.98
CA LEU A 103 1.40 13.84 16.84
C LEU A 103 0.59 13.52 18.10
N ARG A 104 0.85 12.36 18.70
CA ARG A 104 0.21 11.94 19.93
C ARG A 104 0.61 12.83 21.11
N GLY A 105 1.86 13.27 21.19
CA GLY A 105 2.37 14.21 22.18
C GLY A 105 1.70 15.58 22.09
N LEU A 106 1.35 16.04 20.88
CA LEU A 106 0.52 17.22 20.69
C LEU A 106 -0.92 17.03 21.17
N GLY A 107 -1.38 15.80 21.41
CA GLY A 107 -2.75 15.48 21.79
C GLY A 107 -3.71 15.25 20.62
N SER A 108 -3.21 15.14 19.39
CA SER A 108 -4.07 14.90 18.23
C SER A 108 -4.27 13.41 17.93
N PRO A 109 -5.53 12.98 17.65
CA PRO A 109 -5.84 11.62 17.20
C PRO A 109 -5.69 11.42 15.69
N ASN A 110 -5.47 12.47 14.89
CA ASN A 110 -5.66 12.50 13.44
C ASN A 110 -4.42 12.04 12.65
N TYR A 111 -4.00 10.81 12.89
CA TYR A 111 -2.99 10.15 12.08
C TYR A 111 -3.64 9.32 10.98
N CYS A 112 -3.19 9.48 9.75
CA CYS A 112 -3.56 8.61 8.63
C CYS A 112 -2.35 8.22 7.77
N ASN A 113 -2.57 7.32 6.83
CA ASN A 113 -1.60 7.00 5.79
C ASN A 113 -2.31 6.60 4.49
N HIS A 114 -1.55 6.18 3.48
CA HIS A 114 -2.07 5.77 2.18
C HIS A 114 -2.82 4.43 2.17
N ASP A 115 -3.04 3.78 3.29
CA ASP A 115 -3.59 2.41 3.34
C ASP A 115 -5.00 2.32 2.74
N SER A 116 -5.83 3.36 2.92
CA SER A 116 -7.18 3.42 2.34
C SER A 116 -7.20 3.48 0.80
N SER A 117 -6.15 3.97 0.16
CA SER A 117 -5.97 3.93 -1.29
C SER A 117 -5.13 2.73 -1.77
N CYS A 118 -4.80 1.79 -0.90
CA CYS A 118 -3.87 0.70 -1.19
C CYS A 118 -4.43 -0.68 -0.81
N ALA A 119 -4.11 -1.18 0.36
CA ALA A 119 -4.33 -2.58 0.75
C ALA A 119 -5.28 -2.74 1.95
N ARG A 120 -5.97 -1.70 2.35
CA ARG A 120 -6.79 -1.73 3.58
C ARG A 120 -7.73 -2.93 3.62
N ASN A 121 -8.53 -3.13 2.58
CA ASN A 121 -9.53 -4.20 2.57
C ASN A 121 -8.92 -5.60 2.49
N VAL A 122 -7.71 -5.76 1.94
CA VAL A 122 -6.97 -7.03 2.01
C VAL A 122 -6.77 -7.45 3.46
N HIS A 123 -6.35 -6.51 4.32
CA HIS A 123 -6.07 -6.81 5.72
C HIS A 123 -7.33 -6.91 6.58
N HIS A 124 -8.29 -6.00 6.36
CA HIS A 124 -9.57 -6.01 7.07
C HIS A 124 -10.39 -7.27 6.82
N ALA A 125 -10.42 -7.74 5.58
CA ALA A 125 -11.13 -8.97 5.20
C ALA A 125 -10.56 -10.19 5.94
N ASN A 126 -9.23 -10.35 5.99
CA ASN A 126 -8.62 -11.43 6.78
C ASN A 126 -9.00 -11.32 8.25
N GLN A 127 -8.86 -10.11 8.81
CA GLN A 127 -9.15 -9.87 10.22
C GLN A 127 -10.61 -10.18 10.58
N SER A 128 -11.55 -9.89 9.69
CA SER A 128 -12.97 -10.19 9.91
C SER A 128 -13.32 -11.69 9.91
N LEU A 129 -12.44 -12.53 9.35
CA LEU A 129 -12.59 -13.99 9.31
C LEU A 129 -11.81 -14.68 10.42
N THR A 130 -10.57 -14.25 10.64
CA THR A 130 -9.57 -14.97 11.44
C THR A 130 -9.15 -14.24 12.69
N GLY A 131 -9.49 -12.95 12.80
CA GLY A 131 -8.94 -12.06 13.83
C GLY A 131 -7.45 -11.73 13.64
N LEU A 132 -6.82 -12.26 12.58
CA LEU A 132 -5.40 -12.07 12.29
C LEU A 132 -5.19 -10.87 11.38
N GLY A 133 -4.30 -9.99 11.78
CA GLY A 133 -3.93 -8.80 11.01
C GLY A 133 -2.75 -9.06 10.06
N ARG A 134 -2.31 -7.98 9.40
CA ARG A 134 -1.20 -7.99 8.44
C ARG A 134 0.12 -8.55 9.00
N LYS A 135 0.35 -8.39 10.32
CA LYS A 135 1.59 -8.78 10.97
C LYS A 135 1.55 -10.18 11.58
N ASP A 136 0.45 -10.88 11.42
CA ASP A 136 0.21 -12.15 12.08
C ASP A 136 0.32 -13.35 11.10
N VAL A 137 0.32 -13.10 9.79
CA VAL A 137 0.35 -14.13 8.75
C VAL A 137 1.42 -13.79 7.70
N ALA A 138 2.16 -14.80 7.22
CA ALA A 138 3.05 -14.70 6.08
C ALA A 138 2.46 -15.44 4.87
N TYR A 139 2.98 -15.13 3.67
CA TYR A 139 2.81 -15.93 2.46
C TYR A 139 4.12 -16.70 2.24
N ASP A 140 4.12 -18.01 2.50
CA ASP A 140 5.32 -18.84 2.40
C ASP A 140 5.54 -19.30 0.95
N PHE A 141 5.83 -18.34 0.07
CA PHE A 141 6.05 -18.60 -1.35
C PHE A 141 7.10 -19.67 -1.60
N LYS A 142 8.18 -19.66 -0.82
CA LYS A 142 9.32 -20.57 -1.03
C LYS A 142 8.96 -22.05 -0.92
N SER A 143 7.95 -22.38 -0.10
CA SER A 143 7.53 -23.77 0.15
C SER A 143 6.22 -24.11 -0.55
N ALA A 144 5.63 -23.17 -1.32
CA ALA A 144 4.34 -23.37 -1.97
C ALA A 144 4.41 -24.41 -3.10
N ARG A 145 3.34 -25.18 -3.26
CA ARG A 145 3.13 -26.08 -4.41
C ARG A 145 2.30 -25.43 -5.50
N HIS A 146 1.42 -24.51 -5.12
CA HIS A 146 0.61 -23.74 -6.05
C HIS A 146 0.41 -22.31 -5.51
N VAL A 147 0.72 -21.32 -6.33
CA VAL A 147 0.48 -19.90 -6.04
C VAL A 147 -0.55 -19.36 -7.02
N VAL A 148 -1.61 -18.75 -6.49
CA VAL A 148 -2.60 -18.00 -7.26
C VAL A 148 -2.43 -16.53 -6.95
N LEU A 149 -2.11 -15.72 -7.95
CA LEU A 149 -1.99 -14.27 -7.86
C LEU A 149 -3.21 -13.62 -8.50
N GLN A 150 -4.11 -13.07 -7.69
CA GLN A 150 -5.29 -12.36 -8.20
C GLN A 150 -5.05 -10.86 -8.14
N LEU A 151 -5.01 -10.21 -9.31
CA LEU A 151 -4.68 -8.78 -9.46
C LEU A 151 -3.38 -8.39 -8.72
N ARG A 152 -2.42 -9.31 -8.70
CA ARG A 152 -1.12 -9.17 -8.05
C ARG A 152 0.02 -9.41 -9.05
N ASN A 153 0.83 -8.38 -9.29
CA ASN A 153 2.01 -8.48 -10.14
C ASN A 153 3.28 -8.50 -9.28
N VAL A 154 3.66 -9.68 -8.78
CA VAL A 154 4.81 -9.87 -7.88
C VAL A 154 6.12 -9.46 -8.56
N PHE A 155 6.34 -9.85 -9.82
CA PHE A 155 7.60 -9.60 -10.55
C PHE A 155 7.85 -8.13 -10.89
N GLU A 156 6.84 -7.26 -10.73
CA GLU A 156 7.01 -5.81 -10.85
C GLU A 156 6.80 -5.07 -9.51
N SER A 157 6.74 -5.81 -8.39
CA SER A 157 6.52 -5.24 -7.07
C SER A 157 7.80 -4.68 -6.45
N ILE A 158 7.68 -4.09 -5.25
CA ILE A 158 8.82 -3.63 -4.46
C ILE A 158 9.36 -4.70 -3.50
N ALA A 159 8.69 -5.83 -3.39
CA ALA A 159 9.05 -6.91 -2.47
C ALA A 159 10.01 -7.89 -3.18
N VAL A 160 11.28 -7.51 -3.30
CA VAL A 160 12.32 -8.33 -3.94
C VAL A 160 12.43 -9.72 -3.32
N GLN A 161 12.24 -9.81 -2.00
CA GLN A 161 12.20 -11.09 -1.28
C GLN A 161 11.11 -12.02 -1.84
N GLU A 162 9.88 -11.52 -2.01
CA GLU A 162 8.77 -12.32 -2.58
C GLU A 162 9.08 -12.80 -4.00
N VAL A 163 9.77 -11.96 -4.80
CA VAL A 163 10.21 -12.33 -6.14
C VAL A 163 11.20 -13.48 -6.09
N ASN A 164 12.22 -13.39 -5.23
CA ASN A 164 13.23 -14.44 -5.08
C ASN A 164 12.61 -15.75 -4.58
N ASP A 165 11.77 -15.66 -3.53
CA ASP A 165 11.13 -16.84 -2.94
C ASP A 165 10.18 -17.53 -3.94
N LEU A 166 9.41 -16.74 -4.72
CA LEU A 166 8.53 -17.30 -5.75
C LEU A 166 9.34 -17.87 -6.92
N THR A 167 10.43 -17.23 -7.34
CA THR A 167 11.31 -17.76 -8.39
C THR A 167 11.90 -19.12 -7.96
N ASP A 168 12.44 -19.20 -6.73
CA ASP A 168 12.96 -20.44 -6.20
C ASP A 168 11.87 -21.54 -6.14
N ALA A 169 10.64 -21.18 -5.79
CA ALA A 169 9.53 -22.12 -5.78
C ALA A 169 9.18 -22.63 -7.19
N LEU A 170 9.10 -21.74 -8.19
CA LEU A 170 8.84 -22.11 -9.58
C LEU A 170 9.92 -23.04 -10.14
N ASP A 171 11.20 -22.76 -9.87
CA ASP A 171 12.32 -23.60 -10.26
C ASP A 171 12.25 -25.00 -9.61
N ASN A 172 11.55 -25.13 -8.48
CA ASN A 172 11.28 -26.39 -7.78
C ASN A 172 9.88 -26.99 -8.10
N GLY A 173 9.24 -26.56 -9.18
CA GLY A 173 8.00 -27.17 -9.68
C GLY A 173 6.71 -26.64 -9.05
N CYS A 174 6.75 -25.50 -8.34
CA CYS A 174 5.54 -24.81 -7.91
C CYS A 174 4.75 -24.34 -9.12
N LYS A 175 3.44 -24.54 -9.12
CA LYS A 175 2.54 -24.05 -10.15
C LYS A 175 2.16 -22.59 -9.89
N LEU A 176 2.10 -21.79 -10.95
CA LEU A 176 1.66 -20.40 -10.88
C LEU A 176 0.38 -20.18 -11.70
N THR A 177 -0.67 -19.70 -11.05
CA THR A 177 -1.87 -19.20 -11.72
C THR A 177 -1.97 -17.68 -11.52
N VAL A 178 -2.23 -16.95 -12.59
CA VAL A 178 -2.47 -15.50 -12.52
C VAL A 178 -3.88 -15.19 -13.03
N ILE A 179 -4.62 -14.40 -12.25
CA ILE A 179 -5.94 -13.88 -12.58
C ILE A 179 -5.80 -12.36 -12.62
N ASP A 180 -5.90 -11.77 -13.80
CA ASP A 180 -5.68 -10.34 -13.98
C ASP A 180 -6.50 -9.81 -15.18
N ILE A 181 -6.70 -8.52 -15.24
CA ILE A 181 -7.37 -7.81 -16.34
C ILE A 181 -6.43 -7.57 -17.52
N ARG A 182 -5.14 -7.80 -17.34
CA ARG A 182 -4.09 -7.70 -18.35
C ARG A 182 -2.97 -8.71 -18.10
N ALA A 183 -2.27 -9.11 -19.15
CA ALA A 183 -1.08 -9.93 -19.00
C ALA A 183 0.10 -9.07 -18.52
N SER A 184 0.33 -9.12 -17.21
CA SER A 184 1.51 -8.53 -16.57
C SER A 184 2.74 -9.43 -16.71
N ILE A 185 3.92 -8.98 -16.26
CA ILE A 185 5.13 -9.83 -16.22
C ILE A 185 4.89 -11.09 -15.37
N SER A 186 4.09 -11.02 -14.31
CA SER A 186 3.72 -12.23 -13.56
C SER A 186 2.91 -13.21 -14.40
N ALA A 187 2.03 -12.74 -15.28
CA ALA A 187 1.26 -13.61 -16.17
C ALA A 187 2.13 -14.31 -17.22
N THR A 188 3.23 -13.71 -17.67
CA THR A 188 4.16 -14.36 -18.64
C THR A 188 4.95 -15.52 -18.04
N LYS A 189 4.92 -15.68 -16.72
CA LYS A 189 5.58 -16.78 -15.99
C LYS A 189 4.59 -17.83 -15.46
N ALA A 190 3.30 -17.62 -15.72
CA ALA A 190 2.25 -18.46 -15.18
C ALA A 190 2.01 -19.72 -16.03
N ASP A 191 1.78 -20.85 -15.37
CA ASP A 191 1.28 -22.08 -16.00
C ASP A 191 -0.16 -21.88 -16.48
N ARG A 192 -0.91 -21.01 -15.82
CA ARG A 192 -2.29 -20.68 -16.16
C ARG A 192 -2.57 -19.20 -15.99
N PHE A 193 -3.14 -18.59 -17.03
CA PHE A 193 -3.57 -17.20 -17.01
C PHE A 193 -5.07 -17.10 -17.30
N PHE A 194 -5.79 -16.34 -16.45
CA PHE A 194 -7.17 -15.96 -16.65
C PHE A 194 -7.25 -14.44 -16.89
N LEU A 195 -7.56 -14.06 -18.12
CA LEU A 195 -7.89 -12.69 -18.48
C LEU A 195 -9.35 -12.44 -18.07
N ILE A 196 -9.53 -11.86 -16.89
CA ILE A 196 -10.86 -11.66 -16.30
C ILE A 196 -11.44 -10.30 -16.68
N ARG A 197 -12.77 -10.23 -16.80
CA ARG A 197 -13.45 -8.94 -16.94
C ARG A 197 -13.17 -8.05 -15.72
N PRO A 198 -12.80 -6.76 -15.92
CA PRO A 198 -12.53 -5.84 -14.81
C PRO A 198 -13.72 -5.70 -13.87
N GLY A 199 -13.51 -5.98 -12.58
CA GLY A 199 -14.52 -5.92 -11.53
C GLY A 199 -15.30 -7.23 -11.27
N ALA A 200 -15.08 -8.28 -12.10
CA ALA A 200 -15.78 -9.57 -11.96
C ALA A 200 -15.07 -10.55 -10.99
N ASP A 201 -14.09 -10.09 -10.24
CA ASP A 201 -13.29 -10.90 -9.31
C ASP A 201 -14.14 -11.66 -8.30
N TYR A 202 -15.17 -11.00 -7.76
CA TYR A 202 -16.04 -11.62 -6.76
C TYR A 202 -16.84 -12.79 -7.37
N ALA A 203 -17.34 -12.66 -8.61
CA ALA A 203 -18.05 -13.74 -9.30
C ALA A 203 -17.15 -14.96 -9.51
N PHE A 204 -15.90 -14.73 -9.92
CA PHE A 204 -14.92 -15.81 -10.07
C PHE A 204 -14.67 -16.53 -8.75
N ASN A 205 -14.43 -15.80 -7.67
CA ASN A 205 -14.18 -16.37 -6.36
C ASN A 205 -15.37 -17.16 -5.81
N LEU A 206 -16.60 -16.65 -6.01
CA LEU A 206 -17.82 -17.35 -5.59
C LEU A 206 -18.00 -18.68 -6.34
N ALA A 207 -17.71 -18.72 -7.64
CA ALA A 207 -17.75 -19.97 -8.41
C ALA A 207 -16.69 -20.97 -7.95
N VAL A 208 -15.51 -20.51 -7.57
CA VAL A 208 -14.46 -21.36 -6.99
C VAL A 208 -14.92 -21.93 -5.64
N ILE A 209 -15.52 -21.11 -4.79
CA ILE A 209 -16.08 -21.57 -3.50
C ILE A 209 -17.17 -22.61 -3.73
N HIS A 210 -18.08 -22.34 -4.69
CA HIS A 210 -19.11 -23.30 -5.07
C HIS A 210 -18.51 -24.67 -5.46
N GLU A 211 -17.57 -24.68 -6.41
CA GLU A 211 -16.96 -25.93 -6.92
C GLU A 211 -16.19 -26.69 -5.83
N LEU A 212 -15.47 -25.98 -4.94
CA LEU A 212 -14.78 -26.60 -3.81
C LEU A 212 -15.75 -27.33 -2.88
N LEU A 213 -16.91 -26.71 -2.61
CA LEU A 213 -17.90 -27.24 -1.67
C LEU A 213 -18.79 -28.31 -2.31
N GLU A 214 -19.28 -28.09 -3.53
CA GLU A 214 -20.18 -29.02 -4.24
C GLU A 214 -19.51 -30.33 -4.61
N LYS A 215 -18.24 -30.29 -4.99
CA LYS A 215 -17.45 -31.45 -5.36
C LYS A 215 -16.63 -32.04 -4.22
N ASP A 216 -16.79 -31.55 -3.00
CA ASP A 216 -16.01 -31.99 -1.84
C ASP A 216 -14.48 -31.85 -2.02
N LEU A 217 -14.03 -30.83 -2.77
CA LEU A 217 -12.63 -30.58 -3.10
C LEU A 217 -11.92 -29.64 -2.10
N TYR A 218 -12.35 -29.62 -0.84
CA TYR A 218 -11.76 -28.81 0.23
C TYR A 218 -11.14 -29.72 1.32
N ASP A 219 -10.28 -29.16 2.17
CA ASP A 219 -9.69 -29.90 3.31
C ASP A 219 -10.75 -30.07 4.41
N LYS A 220 -11.50 -31.21 4.34
CA LYS A 220 -12.61 -31.48 5.26
C LYS A 220 -12.15 -31.55 6.72
N ALA A 221 -11.03 -32.24 6.98
CA ALA A 221 -10.53 -32.39 8.35
C ALA A 221 -10.12 -31.03 8.96
N TYR A 222 -9.54 -30.17 8.14
CA TYR A 222 -9.23 -28.79 8.54
C TYR A 222 -10.50 -27.97 8.75
N ALA A 223 -11.46 -28.06 7.84
CA ALA A 223 -12.71 -27.31 7.91
C ALA A 223 -13.51 -27.68 9.17
N ASP A 224 -13.67 -28.97 9.48
CA ASP A 224 -14.36 -29.46 10.67
C ASP A 224 -13.72 -28.92 11.98
N ARG A 225 -12.41 -28.83 11.98
CA ARG A 225 -11.68 -28.37 13.17
C ARG A 225 -11.68 -26.84 13.33
N TYR A 226 -11.52 -26.10 12.23
CA TYR A 226 -11.18 -24.68 12.29
C TYR A 226 -12.18 -23.72 11.63
N ILE A 227 -13.13 -24.20 10.83
CA ILE A 227 -14.12 -23.32 10.19
C ILE A 227 -15.46 -23.42 10.91
N GLN A 228 -16.01 -22.27 11.29
CA GLN A 228 -17.36 -22.17 11.83
C GLN A 228 -18.34 -21.70 10.74
N ASP A 229 -19.58 -22.15 10.82
CA ASP A 229 -20.69 -21.80 9.92
C ASP A 229 -20.49 -22.24 8.46
N LEU A 230 -19.82 -23.38 8.25
CA LEU A 230 -19.58 -23.92 6.91
C LEU A 230 -20.88 -24.22 6.14
N ASP A 231 -21.95 -24.67 6.82
CA ASP A 231 -23.25 -24.95 6.19
C ASP A 231 -23.93 -23.66 5.67
N ALA A 232 -23.75 -22.54 6.36
CA ALA A 232 -24.23 -21.25 5.87
C ALA A 232 -23.48 -20.84 4.58
N LEU A 233 -22.16 -21.12 4.52
CA LEU A 233 -21.39 -20.87 3.30
C LEU A 233 -21.84 -21.78 2.16
N LYS A 234 -22.10 -23.07 2.41
CA LYS A 234 -22.61 -24.01 1.40
C LYS A 234 -23.94 -23.53 0.82
N ALA A 235 -24.89 -23.19 1.69
CA ALA A 235 -26.19 -22.67 1.27
C ALA A 235 -26.07 -21.38 0.46
N PHE A 236 -25.19 -20.45 0.88
CA PHE A 236 -24.94 -19.20 0.16
C PHE A 236 -24.32 -19.44 -1.22
N ALA A 237 -23.31 -20.30 -1.30
CA ALA A 237 -22.54 -20.55 -2.52
C ALA A 237 -23.29 -21.40 -3.57
N ALA A 238 -24.32 -22.13 -3.19
CA ALA A 238 -25.03 -23.07 -4.05
C ALA A 238 -25.51 -22.50 -5.40
N GLN A 239 -25.88 -21.23 -5.43
CA GLN A 239 -26.37 -20.53 -6.64
C GLN A 239 -25.25 -20.05 -7.59
N TYR A 240 -24.01 -19.96 -7.12
CA TYR A 240 -22.91 -19.35 -7.87
C TYR A 240 -22.10 -20.36 -8.66
N THR A 241 -22.76 -21.07 -9.58
CA THR A 241 -22.15 -22.14 -10.39
C THR A 241 -21.11 -21.57 -11.38
N PRO A 242 -20.13 -22.39 -11.86
CA PRO A 242 -19.23 -21.96 -12.93
C PRO A 242 -19.93 -21.49 -14.21
N ALA A 243 -21.09 -22.08 -14.56
CA ALA A 243 -21.88 -21.66 -15.71
C ALA A 243 -22.47 -20.25 -15.52
N TRP A 244 -22.91 -19.92 -14.31
CA TRP A 244 -23.31 -18.57 -13.95
C TRP A 244 -22.12 -17.58 -14.03
N ALA A 245 -20.97 -17.97 -13.48
CA ALA A 245 -19.79 -17.11 -13.45
C ALA A 245 -19.17 -16.86 -14.83
N GLU A 246 -19.36 -17.75 -15.81
CA GLU A 246 -18.93 -17.55 -17.20
C GLU A 246 -19.52 -16.27 -17.80
N ALA A 247 -20.80 -16.00 -17.57
CA ALA A 247 -21.45 -14.79 -18.05
C ALA A 247 -20.92 -13.51 -17.44
N GLU A 248 -20.51 -13.55 -16.16
CA GLU A 248 -19.96 -12.39 -15.44
C GLU A 248 -18.47 -12.16 -15.73
N THR A 249 -17.68 -13.23 -15.75
CA THR A 249 -16.20 -13.16 -15.79
C THR A 249 -15.61 -13.20 -17.19
N GLY A 250 -16.34 -13.78 -18.15
CA GLY A 250 -15.82 -14.13 -19.49
C GLY A 250 -14.94 -15.40 -19.48
N ILE A 251 -14.85 -16.11 -18.35
CA ILE A 251 -14.06 -17.34 -18.22
C ILE A 251 -14.99 -18.55 -18.32
N SER A 252 -14.75 -19.46 -19.28
CA SER A 252 -15.64 -20.62 -19.47
C SER A 252 -15.73 -21.51 -18.22
N ALA A 253 -16.94 -22.02 -17.96
CA ALA A 253 -17.24 -22.86 -16.80
C ALA A 253 -16.27 -24.06 -16.71
N SER A 254 -15.97 -24.70 -17.82
CA SER A 254 -15.04 -25.84 -17.87
C SER A 254 -13.60 -25.47 -17.47
N ARG A 255 -13.17 -24.24 -17.72
CA ARG A 255 -11.85 -23.77 -17.28
C ARG A 255 -11.82 -23.51 -15.78
N ILE A 256 -12.91 -22.96 -15.21
CA ILE A 256 -13.04 -22.75 -13.76
C ILE A 256 -13.01 -24.11 -13.05
N THR A 257 -13.83 -25.07 -13.48
CA THR A 257 -13.88 -26.40 -12.90
C THR A 257 -12.53 -27.12 -12.92
N ARG A 258 -11.86 -27.20 -14.08
CA ARG A 258 -10.53 -27.82 -14.18
C ARG A 258 -9.47 -27.12 -13.33
N PHE A 259 -9.59 -25.83 -13.14
CA PHE A 259 -8.69 -25.09 -12.28
C PHE A 259 -8.88 -25.46 -10.82
N VAL A 260 -10.12 -25.56 -10.33
CA VAL A 260 -10.43 -25.94 -8.94
C VAL A 260 -9.97 -27.37 -8.66
N GLU A 261 -10.20 -28.30 -9.59
CA GLU A 261 -9.72 -29.69 -9.49
C GLU A 261 -8.19 -29.77 -9.38
N ALA A 262 -7.46 -28.97 -10.18
CA ALA A 262 -6.00 -28.92 -10.11
C ALA A 262 -5.49 -28.26 -8.82
N LEU A 263 -6.19 -27.23 -8.33
CA LEU A 263 -5.84 -26.52 -7.10
C LEU A 263 -5.97 -27.42 -5.87
N ALA A 264 -7.03 -28.21 -5.81
CA ALA A 264 -7.30 -29.14 -4.71
C ALA A 264 -6.20 -30.20 -4.53
N GLN A 265 -5.51 -30.62 -5.62
CA GLN A 265 -4.41 -31.58 -5.56
C GLN A 265 -3.17 -31.09 -4.82
N ASP A 266 -3.02 -29.76 -4.70
CA ASP A 266 -1.84 -29.12 -4.10
C ASP A 266 -2.06 -28.70 -2.65
N MET A 267 -3.27 -28.97 -2.08
CA MET A 267 -3.57 -28.71 -0.67
C MET A 267 -2.59 -29.40 0.28
N PRO A 268 -2.30 -28.81 1.44
CA PRO A 268 -2.64 -27.47 1.91
C PRO A 268 -1.58 -26.42 1.52
N SER A 269 -0.56 -26.77 0.71
CA SER A 269 0.56 -25.89 0.33
C SER A 269 0.18 -24.97 -0.83
N VAL A 270 -0.94 -24.30 -0.68
CA VAL A 270 -1.54 -23.38 -1.66
C VAL A 270 -1.58 -21.96 -1.09
N ILE A 271 -1.20 -21.01 -1.91
CA ILE A 271 -1.34 -19.58 -1.61
C ILE A 271 -2.28 -18.96 -2.63
N TRP A 272 -3.47 -18.51 -2.22
CA TRP A 272 -4.25 -17.58 -3.02
C TRP A 272 -4.01 -16.17 -2.47
N HIS A 273 -3.20 -15.40 -3.20
CA HIS A 273 -2.76 -14.08 -2.77
C HIS A 273 -3.67 -12.98 -3.31
N PRO A 274 -4.36 -12.21 -2.45
CA PRO A 274 -5.09 -11.02 -2.88
C PRO A 274 -4.10 -9.91 -3.29
N GLY A 275 -4.19 -9.45 -4.51
CA GLY A 275 -3.44 -8.28 -4.96
C GLY A 275 -3.99 -7.00 -4.36
N TRP A 276 -3.16 -5.95 -4.30
CA TRP A 276 -3.65 -4.66 -3.83
C TRP A 276 -4.74 -4.06 -4.71
N MET A 277 -4.82 -4.50 -5.97
CA MET A 277 -5.83 -4.03 -6.91
C MET A 277 -7.21 -4.63 -6.64
N THR A 278 -7.31 -5.78 -5.94
CA THR A 278 -8.60 -6.32 -5.47
C THR A 278 -9.28 -5.42 -4.45
N ALA A 279 -8.51 -4.54 -3.77
CA ALA A 279 -8.99 -3.65 -2.72
C ALA A 279 -9.44 -2.26 -3.24
N ARG A 280 -9.83 -2.11 -4.51
CA ARG A 280 -10.10 -0.81 -5.14
C ARG A 280 -11.45 -0.72 -5.83
N TYR A 281 -12.43 -1.45 -5.30
CA TYR A 281 -13.83 -1.46 -5.73
C TYR A 281 -14.74 -1.19 -4.53
N THR A 282 -15.96 -0.76 -4.78
CA THR A 282 -16.97 -0.52 -3.72
C THR A 282 -17.42 -1.78 -2.98
N ASN A 283 -17.10 -2.97 -3.49
CA ASN A 283 -17.31 -4.27 -2.86
C ASN A 283 -16.01 -5.02 -2.53
N SER A 284 -14.91 -4.33 -2.51
CA SER A 284 -13.55 -4.92 -2.40
C SER A 284 -13.32 -5.69 -1.10
N PHE A 285 -14.00 -5.34 -0.02
CA PHE A 285 -13.95 -6.09 1.23
C PHE A 285 -14.41 -7.54 1.03
N TYR A 286 -15.51 -7.75 0.30
CA TYR A 286 -16.06 -9.09 0.01
C TYR A 286 -15.24 -9.83 -1.05
N ILE A 287 -14.65 -9.13 -2.01
CA ILE A 287 -13.66 -9.72 -2.94
C ILE A 287 -12.49 -10.30 -2.13
N CYS A 288 -11.90 -9.52 -1.24
CA CYS A 288 -10.78 -9.97 -0.42
C CYS A 288 -11.21 -11.06 0.58
N ARG A 289 -12.41 -10.94 1.17
CA ARG A 289 -12.93 -11.93 2.12
C ARG A 289 -13.14 -13.29 1.45
N SER A 290 -13.67 -13.34 0.21
CA SER A 290 -13.83 -14.59 -0.55
C SER A 290 -12.48 -15.26 -0.85
N ILE A 291 -11.41 -14.49 -1.09
CA ILE A 291 -10.05 -15.04 -1.26
C ILE A 291 -9.57 -15.74 0.02
N TYR A 292 -9.79 -15.14 1.18
CA TYR A 292 -9.40 -15.76 2.45
C TYR A 292 -10.31 -16.94 2.83
N ILE A 293 -11.57 -16.94 2.42
CA ILE A 293 -12.46 -18.12 2.53
C ILE A 293 -11.90 -19.28 1.68
N ILE A 294 -11.46 -19.00 0.45
CA ILE A 294 -10.83 -20.04 -0.40
C ILE A 294 -9.56 -20.58 0.27
N ASN A 295 -8.68 -19.72 0.81
CA ASN A 295 -7.50 -20.17 1.55
C ASN A 295 -7.88 -21.03 2.78
N ALA A 296 -8.98 -20.72 3.46
CA ALA A 296 -9.47 -21.50 4.58
C ALA A 296 -9.98 -22.89 4.13
N LEU A 297 -10.77 -22.94 3.06
CA LEU A 297 -11.27 -24.20 2.48
C LEU A 297 -10.13 -25.12 2.01
N LEU A 298 -9.05 -24.53 1.48
CA LEU A 298 -7.86 -25.26 1.04
C LEU A 298 -6.93 -25.65 2.21
N GLY A 299 -7.27 -25.30 3.46
CA GLY A 299 -6.44 -25.58 4.63
C GLY A 299 -5.10 -24.83 4.64
N SER A 300 -4.99 -23.71 3.93
CA SER A 300 -3.73 -22.99 3.75
C SER A 300 -3.25 -22.26 5.01
N PHE A 301 -4.15 -21.83 5.90
CA PHE A 301 -3.76 -21.19 7.15
C PHE A 301 -3.00 -22.17 8.07
N GLY A 302 -1.88 -21.71 8.58
CA GLY A 302 -0.98 -22.52 9.41
C GLY A 302 -0.10 -23.51 8.62
N ALA A 303 -0.34 -23.69 7.32
CA ALA A 303 0.40 -24.65 6.50
C ALA A 303 1.76 -24.10 6.03
N LYS A 304 2.76 -24.98 5.95
CA LYS A 304 3.99 -24.73 5.21
C LYS A 304 3.65 -24.66 3.71
N GLY A 305 4.14 -23.62 3.03
CA GLY A 305 3.77 -23.33 1.64
C GLY A 305 2.37 -22.76 1.46
N GLY A 306 1.72 -22.35 2.55
CA GLY A 306 0.45 -21.65 2.60
C GLY A 306 0.56 -20.30 3.30
N LEU A 307 -0.31 -20.07 4.28
CA LEU A 307 -0.40 -18.87 5.10
C LEU A 307 -0.05 -19.18 6.57
N PRO A 308 1.22 -19.47 6.92
CA PRO A 308 1.60 -19.76 8.30
C PRO A 308 1.46 -18.52 9.18
N HIS A 309 1.04 -18.72 10.43
CA HIS A 309 1.10 -17.69 11.44
C HIS A 309 2.58 -17.37 11.74
N VAL A 310 2.91 -16.09 11.80
CA VAL A 310 4.27 -15.65 12.11
C VAL A 310 4.53 -15.64 13.61
N SER A 311 5.79 -15.81 14.00
CA SER A 311 6.21 -15.55 15.37
C SER A 311 6.39 -14.05 15.61
N LYS A 312 5.85 -13.57 16.73
CA LYS A 312 6.15 -12.24 17.27
C LYS A 312 7.38 -12.32 18.18
N VAL A 313 7.93 -11.18 18.52
CA VAL A 313 9.09 -11.12 19.41
C VAL A 313 8.82 -11.80 20.76
N GLY A 314 7.62 -11.61 21.32
CA GLY A 314 7.21 -12.27 22.56
C GLY A 314 7.11 -13.81 22.47
N ASP A 315 6.76 -14.36 21.30
CA ASP A 315 6.62 -15.80 21.10
C ASP A 315 7.99 -16.54 21.14
N VAL A 316 9.08 -15.80 20.97
CA VAL A 316 10.46 -16.32 21.10
C VAL A 316 11.10 -15.95 22.44
N GLY A 317 10.31 -15.47 23.41
CA GLY A 317 10.78 -15.16 24.77
C GLY A 317 11.59 -13.87 24.87
N ARG A 318 11.45 -12.95 23.91
CA ARG A 318 12.15 -11.67 23.90
C ARG A 318 11.18 -10.51 24.10
N LYS A 319 11.66 -9.37 24.60
CA LYS A 319 10.94 -8.09 24.60
C LYS A 319 11.09 -7.41 23.24
N ASP A 320 9.98 -6.80 22.76
CA ASP A 320 10.00 -5.96 21.56
C ASP A 320 10.66 -4.60 21.85
N LEU A 321 11.01 -3.89 20.78
CA LEU A 321 11.52 -2.53 20.88
C LEU A 321 10.53 -1.65 21.64
N LYS A 322 11.02 -0.76 22.52
CA LYS A 322 10.18 0.28 23.14
C LYS A 322 9.64 1.20 22.07
N THR A 323 8.43 1.71 22.29
CA THR A 323 7.76 2.64 21.39
C THR A 323 7.69 4.03 22.00
N PHE A 324 7.98 5.05 21.20
CA PHE A 324 7.89 6.46 21.62
C PHE A 324 6.45 6.90 21.87
N GLN A 325 5.47 6.24 21.26
CA GLN A 325 4.07 6.53 21.52
C GLN A 325 3.65 6.26 22.97
N GLU A 326 4.35 5.37 23.69
CA GLU A 326 4.09 5.08 25.10
C GLU A 326 4.50 6.22 26.05
N LEU A 327 5.32 7.15 25.57
CA LEU A 327 5.71 8.34 26.34
C LEU A 327 4.55 9.32 26.57
N PHE A 328 3.48 9.20 25.80
CA PHE A 328 2.33 10.12 25.85
C PHE A 328 1.02 9.39 26.06
N PRO A 329 0.03 9.99 26.72
CA PRO A 329 -1.32 9.44 26.83
C PRO A 329 -1.97 9.29 25.47
N LYS A 330 -2.92 8.37 25.31
CA LYS A 330 -3.75 8.33 24.11
C LYS A 330 -4.64 9.58 24.08
N PRO A 331 -4.78 10.23 22.91
CA PRO A 331 -5.72 11.32 22.78
C PRO A 331 -7.15 10.86 23.13
N GLU A 332 -7.86 11.66 23.91
CA GLU A 332 -9.25 11.38 24.31
C GLU A 332 -10.24 11.73 23.18
N GLU A 333 -9.86 12.69 22.36
CA GLU A 333 -10.66 13.15 21.24
C GLU A 333 -10.85 12.08 20.17
N LYS A 334 -12.04 12.03 19.60
CA LYS A 334 -12.38 11.13 18.51
C LYS A 334 -11.75 11.60 17.21
N ARG A 335 -11.35 10.68 16.37
CA ARG A 335 -10.71 10.97 15.09
C ARG A 335 -11.66 11.69 14.13
N ALA A 336 -11.14 12.67 13.38
CA ALA A 336 -11.89 13.43 12.39
C ALA A 336 -12.43 12.57 11.24
N ASP A 337 -11.75 11.49 10.87
CA ASP A 337 -12.19 10.55 9.84
C ASP A 337 -13.35 9.64 10.27
N GLY A 338 -13.86 9.78 11.50
CA GLY A 338 -15.00 9.04 12.02
C GLY A 338 -14.72 7.57 12.39
N ALA A 339 -13.50 7.07 12.17
CA ALA A 339 -13.18 5.67 12.46
C ALA A 339 -13.26 5.36 13.96
N GLY A 340 -13.87 4.22 14.31
CA GLY A 340 -14.07 3.77 15.68
C GLY A 340 -15.24 4.42 16.41
N TRP A 341 -16.00 5.32 15.78
CA TRP A 341 -17.19 5.94 16.39
C TRP A 341 -18.32 6.22 15.39
N LEU A 342 -18.08 6.98 14.32
CA LEU A 342 -19.06 7.15 13.25
C LEU A 342 -19.11 5.88 12.38
N TYR A 343 -17.97 5.26 12.19
CA TYR A 343 -17.78 3.97 11.51
C TYR A 343 -17.13 2.98 12.47
N PRO A 344 -17.88 2.31 13.35
CA PRO A 344 -17.34 1.43 14.39
C PRO A 344 -16.51 0.28 13.85
N HIS A 345 -16.81 -0.21 12.65
CA HIS A 345 -16.09 -1.28 11.98
C HIS A 345 -14.73 -0.84 11.39
N PHE A 346 -14.44 0.48 11.35
CA PHE A 346 -13.15 1.01 10.89
C PHE A 346 -12.16 1.32 12.03
N GLU A 347 -12.44 0.91 13.24
CA GLU A 347 -11.65 1.23 14.44
C GLU A 347 -10.17 0.86 14.36
N GLN A 348 -9.81 -0.10 13.52
CA GLN A 348 -8.48 -0.68 13.47
C GLN A 348 -7.62 -0.07 12.35
N GLY A 349 -6.31 0.03 12.63
CA GLY A 349 -5.33 0.52 11.68
C GLY A 349 -5.20 2.05 11.65
N PRO A 350 -4.43 2.56 10.70
CA PRO A 350 -4.27 3.99 10.48
C PRO A 350 -5.57 4.62 9.97
N GLY A 351 -5.66 5.94 10.09
CA GLY A 351 -6.81 6.72 9.61
C GLY A 351 -7.06 6.58 8.11
N LEU A 352 -8.32 6.86 7.75
CA LEU A 352 -8.77 6.87 6.38
C LEU A 352 -8.57 8.27 5.79
N ALA A 353 -7.53 8.42 4.97
CA ALA A 353 -7.11 9.74 4.49
C ALA A 353 -8.21 10.47 3.71
N HIS A 354 -9.00 9.79 2.88
CA HIS A 354 -10.10 10.41 2.13
C HIS A 354 -11.20 10.95 3.06
N LEU A 355 -11.52 10.26 4.16
CA LEU A 355 -12.48 10.75 5.16
C LEU A 355 -11.88 11.88 6.01
N LEU A 356 -10.56 11.88 6.24
CA LEU A 356 -9.87 13.01 6.85
C LEU A 356 -9.92 14.24 5.94
N TYR A 357 -9.72 14.09 4.62
CA TYR A 357 -9.87 15.18 3.67
C TYR A 357 -11.31 15.69 3.63
N LYS A 358 -12.29 14.81 3.73
CA LYS A 358 -13.69 15.21 3.88
C LYS A 358 -13.93 16.03 5.16
N ALA A 359 -13.29 15.68 6.26
CA ALA A 359 -13.36 16.47 7.50
C ALA A 359 -12.70 17.85 7.34
N MET A 360 -11.59 17.95 6.59
CA MET A 360 -10.97 19.23 6.24
C MET A 360 -11.87 20.10 5.37
N GLU A 361 -12.62 19.51 4.43
CA GLU A 361 -13.57 20.18 3.57
C GLU A 361 -14.76 20.73 4.36
N THR A 362 -15.40 19.87 5.12
CA THR A 362 -16.66 20.17 5.82
C THR A 362 -16.47 20.85 7.18
N GLN A 363 -15.26 20.85 7.70
CA GLN A 363 -14.92 21.27 9.07
C GLN A 363 -15.72 20.49 10.14
N ALA A 364 -16.14 19.28 9.83
CA ALA A 364 -16.91 18.39 10.70
C ALA A 364 -16.18 17.04 10.86
N PRO A 365 -16.17 16.47 12.08
CA PRO A 365 -16.89 16.84 13.29
C PRO A 365 -16.30 18.03 14.06
N TYR A 366 -15.13 18.48 13.66
CA TYR A 366 -14.43 19.66 14.16
C TYR A 366 -13.42 20.17 13.11
N PRO A 367 -12.98 21.45 13.19
CA PRO A 367 -12.02 21.99 12.25
C PRO A 367 -10.68 21.24 12.29
N VAL A 368 -10.19 20.82 11.09
CA VAL A 368 -8.81 20.36 10.90
C VAL A 368 -8.11 21.45 10.08
N LYS A 369 -7.16 22.16 10.69
CA LYS A 369 -6.57 23.39 10.15
C LYS A 369 -5.08 23.30 9.85
N SER A 370 -4.36 22.34 10.44
CA SER A 370 -2.95 22.11 10.15
C SER A 370 -2.73 20.67 9.68
N TYR A 371 -2.01 20.52 8.57
CA TYR A 371 -1.74 19.22 8.00
C TYR A 371 -0.25 19.04 7.68
N ILE A 372 0.34 17.97 8.22
CA ILE A 372 1.73 17.57 7.98
C ILE A 372 1.74 16.34 7.07
N ALA A 373 2.22 16.49 5.85
CA ALA A 373 2.40 15.42 4.88
C ALA A 373 3.86 14.92 4.92
N PHE A 374 4.09 13.80 5.60
CA PHE A 374 5.41 13.21 5.77
C PHE A 374 5.68 12.12 4.73
N ARG A 375 6.53 12.39 3.75
CA ARG A 375 6.79 11.49 2.62
C ARG A 375 5.51 11.02 1.95
N HIS A 376 4.51 11.84 1.92
CA HIS A 376 3.20 11.55 1.38
C HIS A 376 2.82 12.65 0.40
N ASP A 377 2.37 12.25 -0.78
CA ASP A 377 1.95 13.14 -1.85
C ASP A 377 0.49 12.86 -2.24
N PRO A 378 -0.47 13.40 -1.47
CA PRO A 378 -1.89 13.23 -1.78
C PRO A 378 -2.30 13.78 -3.14
N LEU A 379 -1.74 14.90 -3.58
CA LEU A 379 -2.14 15.54 -4.84
C LEU A 379 -1.79 14.70 -6.08
N MET A 380 -0.78 13.83 -5.99
CA MET A 380 -0.48 12.84 -7.03
C MET A 380 -1.10 11.46 -6.72
N GLY A 381 -1.21 11.08 -5.45
CA GLY A 381 -1.55 9.73 -5.03
C GLY A 381 -3.05 9.46 -4.83
N TYR A 382 -3.89 10.50 -4.75
CA TYR A 382 -5.33 10.41 -4.55
C TYR A 382 -6.09 10.91 -5.77
N PRO A 383 -7.36 10.51 -5.96
CA PRO A 383 -8.19 10.99 -7.06
C PRO A 383 -8.54 12.46 -6.90
N ASP A 384 -8.88 13.10 -8.02
CA ASP A 384 -9.42 14.45 -8.08
C ASP A 384 -8.52 15.51 -7.43
N PRO A 385 -7.27 15.68 -7.96
CA PRO A 385 -6.28 16.58 -7.36
C PRO A 385 -6.75 18.05 -7.28
N ASP A 386 -7.60 18.50 -8.20
CA ASP A 386 -8.09 19.87 -8.18
C ASP A 386 -9.10 20.10 -7.04
N HIS A 387 -9.94 19.13 -6.76
CA HIS A 387 -10.80 19.13 -5.57
C HIS A 387 -9.96 19.08 -4.28
N LEU A 388 -8.91 18.24 -4.25
CA LEU A 388 -8.00 18.20 -3.10
C LEU A 388 -7.28 19.51 -2.85
N LYS A 389 -6.88 20.27 -3.88
CA LYS A 389 -6.32 21.61 -3.72
C LYS A 389 -7.32 22.55 -3.04
N GLN A 390 -8.59 22.56 -3.49
CA GLN A 390 -9.65 23.35 -2.86
C GLN A 390 -9.85 22.97 -1.38
N ILE A 391 -9.75 21.67 -1.05
CA ILE A 391 -9.80 21.22 0.35
C ILE A 391 -8.60 21.76 1.14
N PHE A 392 -7.39 21.70 0.57
CA PHE A 392 -6.18 22.18 1.23
C PHE A 392 -6.14 23.71 1.37
N ASP A 393 -6.86 24.45 0.53
CA ASP A 393 -7.00 25.93 0.68
C ASP A 393 -7.73 26.33 1.98
N ASN A 394 -8.51 25.41 2.57
CA ASN A 394 -9.12 25.63 3.89
C ASN A 394 -8.15 25.47 5.08
N LEU A 395 -6.92 25.03 4.84
CA LEU A 395 -5.92 24.85 5.89
C LEU A 395 -5.19 26.16 6.20
N ASP A 396 -4.93 26.41 7.48
CA ASP A 396 -4.09 27.51 7.94
C ASP A 396 -2.59 27.18 7.79
N LEU A 397 -2.26 25.87 7.75
CA LEU A 397 -0.89 25.37 7.57
C LEU A 397 -0.87 24.03 6.85
N LEU A 398 -0.13 23.96 5.75
CA LEU A 398 0.25 22.72 5.06
C LEU A 398 1.78 22.61 5.07
N VAL A 399 2.30 21.58 5.76
CA VAL A 399 3.73 21.26 5.82
C VAL A 399 4.01 20.01 5.01
N SER A 400 4.95 20.07 4.08
CA SER A 400 5.46 18.89 3.36
C SER A 400 6.88 18.57 3.83
N ILE A 401 7.08 17.33 4.31
CA ILE A 401 8.40 16.81 4.71
C ILE A 401 8.77 15.71 3.73
N THR A 402 9.63 16.01 2.77
CA THR A 402 9.97 15.09 1.68
C THR A 402 11.40 15.31 1.16
N PHE A 403 11.94 14.33 0.44
CA PHE A 403 13.32 14.35 -0.06
C PHE A 403 13.44 14.81 -1.52
N THR A 404 12.34 14.89 -2.23
CA THR A 404 12.26 15.37 -3.62
C THR A 404 11.02 16.25 -3.77
N TRP A 405 10.98 17.04 -4.83
CA TRP A 405 9.77 17.76 -5.19
C TRP A 405 8.62 16.77 -5.44
N CYS A 406 7.40 17.19 -5.17
CA CYS A 406 6.15 16.50 -5.45
C CYS A 406 5.01 17.51 -5.42
N ASP A 407 3.85 17.16 -5.97
CA ASP A 407 2.71 18.09 -6.10
C ASP A 407 2.26 18.68 -4.76
N THR A 408 2.22 17.87 -3.71
CA THR A 408 1.87 18.35 -2.36
C THR A 408 2.95 19.30 -1.79
N ALA A 409 4.23 19.06 -2.05
CA ALA A 409 5.30 19.96 -1.63
C ALA A 409 5.22 21.31 -2.37
N TRP A 410 4.92 21.27 -3.66
CA TRP A 410 4.73 22.47 -4.46
C TRP A 410 3.55 23.33 -4.00
N TYR A 411 2.55 22.71 -3.40
CA TYR A 411 1.35 23.35 -2.88
C TYR A 411 1.42 23.72 -1.39
N ALA A 412 2.51 23.32 -0.69
CA ALA A 412 2.66 23.53 0.75
C ALA A 412 2.97 24.99 1.14
N ASP A 413 2.80 25.31 2.41
CA ASP A 413 3.23 26.56 3.02
C ASP A 413 4.68 26.49 3.48
N VAL A 414 5.09 25.28 3.93
CA VAL A 414 6.45 25.00 4.40
C VAL A 414 6.91 23.68 3.79
N VAL A 415 8.12 23.67 3.24
CA VAL A 415 8.80 22.45 2.76
C VAL A 415 10.03 22.21 3.61
N LEU A 416 10.05 21.09 4.32
CA LEU A 416 11.19 20.66 5.14
C LEU A 416 11.91 19.52 4.42
N PRO A 417 13.14 19.72 3.93
CA PRO A 417 13.85 18.78 3.12
C PRO A 417 14.37 17.60 3.96
N LEU A 418 13.80 16.43 3.71
CA LEU A 418 14.21 15.17 4.33
C LEU A 418 15.42 14.61 3.61
N SER A 419 16.48 14.21 4.31
CA SER A 419 17.59 13.49 3.70
C SER A 419 17.11 12.19 3.03
N PRO A 420 17.57 11.83 1.82
CA PRO A 420 17.33 10.54 1.21
C PRO A 420 17.79 9.38 2.10
N TYR A 421 17.24 8.19 1.86
CA TYR A 421 17.49 7.04 2.74
C TYR A 421 18.97 6.56 2.83
N LEU A 422 19.82 6.97 1.91
CA LEU A 422 21.26 6.70 1.92
C LEU A 422 22.06 7.76 2.70
N GLU A 423 21.46 8.91 2.94
CA GLU A 423 22.05 10.06 3.63
C GLU A 423 21.53 10.24 5.07
N ARG A 424 20.83 9.25 5.65
CA ARG A 424 20.28 9.35 7.01
C ARG A 424 20.22 8.01 7.73
N GLU A 425 20.28 8.08 9.03
CA GLU A 425 19.92 6.98 9.93
C GLU A 425 18.41 6.86 10.05
N SER A 426 17.95 5.71 10.53
CA SER A 426 16.57 5.46 10.90
C SER A 426 16.46 4.89 12.30
N LEU A 427 15.28 4.99 12.87
CA LEU A 427 14.90 4.21 14.04
C LEU A 427 15.15 2.72 13.78
N LEU A 428 15.24 1.94 14.84
CA LEU A 428 15.21 0.48 14.75
C LEU A 428 13.81 0.01 14.34
N GLY A 429 13.76 -1.11 13.66
CA GLY A 429 12.50 -1.73 13.25
C GLY A 429 12.43 -3.19 13.69
N THR A 430 11.19 -3.65 13.95
CA THR A 430 10.86 -5.05 14.22
C THR A 430 10.21 -5.68 13.00
N LYS A 431 10.63 -6.88 12.64
CA LYS A 431 9.95 -7.73 11.65
C LYS A 431 9.44 -8.99 12.32
N ASN A 432 8.12 -9.12 12.46
CA ASN A 432 7.48 -10.39 12.75
C ASN A 432 7.56 -11.27 11.51
N ALA A 433 7.99 -12.51 11.66
CA ALA A 433 8.21 -13.49 10.59
C ALA A 433 8.24 -14.89 11.18
N LEU A 434 8.43 -15.93 10.37
CA LEU A 434 8.73 -17.30 10.89
C LEU A 434 9.99 -17.30 11.75
N GLN A 435 10.93 -16.39 11.46
CA GLN A 435 12.07 -16.06 12.29
C GLN A 435 12.09 -14.54 12.52
N PRO A 436 11.60 -14.04 13.66
CA PRO A 436 11.51 -12.61 13.91
C PRO A 436 12.92 -12.01 14.10
N PHE A 437 13.05 -10.76 13.69
CA PHE A 437 14.33 -10.03 13.81
C PHE A 437 14.13 -8.53 14.02
N PHE A 438 15.12 -7.91 14.67
CA PHE A 438 15.31 -6.45 14.64
C PHE A 438 16.21 -6.07 13.47
N PHE A 439 16.02 -4.86 12.96
CA PHE A 439 16.83 -4.34 11.86
C PHE A 439 17.04 -2.84 11.97
N ILE A 440 18.16 -2.39 11.38
CA ILE A 440 18.60 -1.00 11.36
C ILE A 440 18.87 -0.56 9.92
N ARG A 441 18.75 0.73 9.67
CA ARG A 441 19.31 1.36 8.49
C ARG A 441 20.26 2.47 8.94
N ARG A 442 21.54 2.28 8.66
CA ARG A 442 22.60 3.26 8.90
C ARG A 442 22.74 4.18 7.69
N ARG A 443 23.27 5.35 7.91
CA ARG A 443 23.67 6.30 6.90
C ARG A 443 24.87 5.75 6.11
N ALA A 444 24.82 5.86 4.78
CA ALA A 444 25.92 5.47 3.91
C ALA A 444 26.77 6.68 3.48
N LEU A 445 26.16 7.84 3.36
CA LEU A 445 26.80 9.10 2.96
C LEU A 445 26.39 10.23 3.89
N GLU A 446 27.27 11.22 4.06
CA GLU A 446 26.86 12.51 4.64
C GLU A 446 25.84 13.18 3.72
N PRO A 447 24.86 13.94 4.28
CA PRO A 447 23.91 14.71 3.49
C PRO A 447 24.66 15.67 2.55
N ARG A 448 24.33 15.58 1.26
CA ARG A 448 24.95 16.46 0.24
C ARG A 448 24.47 17.91 0.33
N PHE A 449 23.25 18.12 0.84
CA PHE A 449 22.61 19.42 0.97
C PHE A 449 22.15 19.63 2.40
N ASP A 450 21.63 20.82 2.72
CA ASP A 450 21.12 21.16 4.05
C ASP A 450 19.77 20.46 4.32
N THR A 451 19.81 19.13 4.42
CA THR A 451 18.68 18.23 4.67
C THR A 451 18.86 17.52 5.99
N ARG A 452 17.77 17.14 6.65
CA ARG A 452 17.82 16.46 7.96
C ARG A 452 17.10 15.10 7.95
N ALA A 453 17.50 14.23 8.88
CA ALA A 453 16.79 12.98 9.13
C ALA A 453 15.43 13.26 9.80
N GLU A 454 14.53 12.28 9.75
CA GLU A 454 13.20 12.35 10.36
C GLU A 454 13.27 12.73 11.84
N TRP A 455 14.12 12.05 12.59
CA TRP A 455 14.25 12.23 14.02
C TRP A 455 14.75 13.65 14.37
N GLU A 456 15.66 14.23 13.59
CA GLU A 456 16.16 15.59 13.78
C GLU A 456 15.05 16.63 13.58
N ILE A 457 14.24 16.47 12.51
CA ILE A 457 13.13 17.38 12.20
C ILE A 457 12.10 17.36 13.33
N PHE A 458 11.65 16.16 13.72
CA PHE A 458 10.63 16.05 14.76
C PHE A 458 11.14 16.34 16.17
N SER A 459 12.44 16.08 16.49
CA SER A 459 13.05 16.54 17.75
C SER A 459 13.15 18.06 17.79
N GLY A 460 13.50 18.68 16.66
CA GLY A 460 13.52 20.16 16.55
C GLY A 460 12.16 20.81 16.77
N LEU A 461 11.10 20.24 16.21
CA LEU A 461 9.72 20.68 16.46
C LEU A 461 9.27 20.38 17.91
N ALA A 462 9.65 19.23 18.44
CA ALA A 462 9.31 18.80 19.80
C ALA A 462 9.83 19.79 20.85
N ARG A 463 11.09 20.23 20.73
CA ARG A 463 11.69 21.24 21.63
C ARG A 463 10.90 22.54 21.65
N ARG A 464 10.42 23.00 20.48
CA ARG A 464 9.66 24.25 20.33
C ARG A 464 8.24 24.16 20.86
N LEU A 465 7.70 22.94 20.89
CA LEU A 465 6.32 22.68 21.31
C LEU A 465 6.23 22.08 22.73
N GLY A 466 7.35 22.02 23.47
CA GLY A 466 7.37 21.54 24.86
C GLY A 466 7.20 20.01 24.99
N LEU A 467 7.56 19.25 23.96
CA LEU A 467 7.52 17.79 23.96
C LEU A 467 8.92 17.24 24.31
N ASP A 468 9.44 17.58 25.48
CA ASP A 468 10.83 17.30 25.89
C ASP A 468 11.19 15.79 25.80
N ALA A 469 10.22 14.90 26.01
CA ALA A 469 10.41 13.46 25.90
C ALA A 469 10.76 12.98 24.45
N LEU A 470 10.62 13.85 23.44
CA LEU A 470 11.02 13.60 22.05
C LEU A 470 12.15 14.53 21.56
N ALA A 471 12.77 15.29 22.46
CA ALA A 471 13.81 16.25 22.14
C ALA A 471 15.20 15.60 22.19
N TYR A 472 15.45 14.66 21.30
CA TYR A 472 16.73 13.94 21.21
C TYR A 472 17.82 14.75 20.51
N ASP A 473 19.07 14.57 20.94
CA ASP A 473 20.26 15.21 20.37
C ASP A 473 21.08 14.26 19.49
N SER A 474 20.89 12.93 19.66
CA SER A 474 21.57 11.93 18.88
C SER A 474 20.65 10.77 18.49
N ILE A 475 21.00 10.09 17.40
CA ILE A 475 20.29 8.86 17.00
C ILE A 475 20.62 7.69 17.93
N GLU A 476 21.79 7.72 18.54
CA GLU A 476 22.26 6.74 19.52
C GLU A 476 21.34 6.72 20.74
N ASP A 477 20.94 7.87 21.26
CA ASP A 477 19.99 7.96 22.37
C ASP A 477 18.62 7.37 22.01
N ILE A 478 18.17 7.58 20.77
CA ILE A 478 16.95 6.98 20.23
C ILE A 478 17.06 5.45 20.17
N TRP A 479 18.18 4.93 19.65
CA TRP A 479 18.40 3.48 19.60
C TRP A 479 18.50 2.86 20.99
N ASN A 480 19.22 3.51 21.92
CA ASN A 480 19.34 3.06 23.32
C ASN A 480 17.96 3.00 24.00
N PHE A 481 17.11 4.03 23.79
CA PHE A 481 15.74 4.00 24.27
C PHE A 481 14.95 2.81 23.71
N GLN A 482 15.02 2.58 22.39
CA GLN A 482 14.28 1.50 21.75
C GLN A 482 14.74 0.12 22.22
N LEU A 483 16.05 -0.07 22.48
CA LEU A 483 16.65 -1.34 22.87
C LEU A 483 16.49 -1.67 24.35
N GLU A 484 16.09 -0.71 25.17
CA GLU A 484 16.01 -0.90 26.61
C GLU A 484 15.15 -2.10 27.02
N GLY A 485 15.76 -3.06 27.70
CA GLY A 485 15.11 -4.27 28.20
C GLY A 485 14.91 -5.38 27.17
N THR A 486 15.39 -5.21 25.91
CA THR A 486 15.34 -6.25 24.87
C THR A 486 16.42 -7.32 25.04
N GLY A 487 17.51 -7.00 25.72
CA GLY A 487 18.73 -7.82 25.81
C GLY A 487 19.57 -7.81 24.53
N VAL A 488 19.37 -6.81 23.67
CA VAL A 488 20.12 -6.57 22.42
C VAL A 488 20.78 -5.18 22.53
N ASN A 489 22.03 -5.07 22.10
CA ASN A 489 22.78 -3.81 22.03
C ASN A 489 22.95 -3.38 20.57
N ILE A 490 23.32 -2.13 20.35
CA ILE A 490 23.49 -1.58 19.00
C ILE A 490 24.63 -2.26 18.22
N GLU A 491 25.64 -2.75 18.93
CA GLU A 491 26.78 -3.48 18.39
C GLU A 491 26.38 -4.85 17.83
N ASP A 492 25.30 -5.46 18.34
CA ASP A 492 24.81 -6.77 17.88
C ASP A 492 24.30 -6.72 16.43
N PHE A 493 23.92 -5.54 15.94
CA PHE A 493 23.53 -5.35 14.54
C PHE A 493 24.72 -5.46 13.58
N SER A 494 25.95 -5.21 14.07
CA SER A 494 27.19 -5.33 13.31
C SER A 494 27.11 -4.76 11.88
N GLU A 495 27.84 -5.35 10.94
CA GLU A 495 27.77 -5.02 9.51
C GLU A 495 26.55 -5.63 8.81
N THR A 496 25.86 -6.58 9.44
CA THR A 496 24.68 -7.25 8.83
C THR A 496 23.43 -6.36 8.82
N GLY A 497 23.35 -5.40 9.74
CA GLY A 497 22.22 -4.51 9.91
C GLY A 497 20.94 -5.19 10.45
N LEU A 498 21.04 -6.43 10.98
CA LEU A 498 19.92 -7.14 11.58
C LEU A 498 20.37 -8.09 12.71
N VAL A 499 19.45 -8.36 13.64
CA VAL A 499 19.63 -9.30 14.75
C VAL A 499 18.46 -10.28 14.74
N ASN A 500 18.73 -11.55 14.44
CA ASN A 500 17.73 -12.60 14.53
C ASN A 500 17.41 -12.89 16.01
N LEU A 501 16.13 -13.01 16.34
CA LEU A 501 15.67 -13.21 17.72
C LEU A 501 15.39 -14.68 18.05
N SER A 502 15.54 -15.58 17.06
CA SER A 502 15.50 -17.02 17.24
C SER A 502 16.51 -17.71 16.31
N ASP A 503 16.94 -18.92 16.65
CA ASP A 503 17.98 -19.63 15.92
C ASP A 503 17.51 -20.14 14.54
N LYS A 504 16.21 -20.42 14.40
CA LYS A 504 15.61 -20.98 13.18
C LYS A 504 14.18 -20.51 12.97
N PRO A 505 13.67 -20.57 11.73
CA PRO A 505 12.27 -20.35 11.44
C PRO A 505 11.36 -21.32 12.21
N ARG A 506 10.24 -20.80 12.72
CA ARG A 506 9.22 -21.55 13.48
C ARG A 506 7.92 -21.59 12.70
N TYR A 507 7.52 -22.77 12.28
CA TYR A 507 6.17 -22.98 11.75
C TYR A 507 5.20 -23.23 12.91
N PRO A 508 3.95 -22.78 12.81
CA PRO A 508 2.92 -23.09 13.81
C PRO A 508 2.64 -24.60 13.84
N ASP A 509 2.21 -25.11 15.00
CA ASP A 509 1.63 -26.44 15.10
C ASP A 509 0.24 -26.41 14.44
N ARG A 510 0.11 -27.09 13.30
CA ARG A 510 -1.12 -27.09 12.50
C ARG A 510 -2.29 -27.80 13.21
N ASP A 511 -2.00 -28.63 14.20
CA ASP A 511 -3.03 -29.29 15.01
C ASP A 511 -3.56 -28.42 16.15
N ASN A 512 -2.90 -27.31 16.45
CA ASN A 512 -3.23 -26.39 17.54
C ASN A 512 -3.24 -24.90 17.10
N LEU A 513 -3.80 -24.65 15.91
CA LEU A 513 -3.92 -23.26 15.44
C LEU A 513 -4.89 -22.48 16.30
N LYS A 514 -4.54 -21.19 16.53
CA LYS A 514 -5.38 -20.25 17.24
C LYS A 514 -5.73 -19.10 16.34
N PHE A 515 -7.01 -18.77 16.30
CA PHE A 515 -7.55 -17.61 15.60
C PHE A 515 -8.03 -16.58 16.64
N ASN A 516 -7.87 -15.30 16.35
CA ASN A 516 -8.21 -14.22 17.27
C ASN A 516 -9.66 -13.77 17.10
N THR A 517 -10.56 -14.73 17.00
CA THR A 517 -12.01 -14.56 16.89
C THR A 517 -12.70 -14.96 18.19
N PRO A 518 -13.94 -14.56 18.44
CA PRO A 518 -14.70 -14.99 19.61
C PRO A 518 -14.80 -16.50 19.79
N SER A 519 -14.95 -17.25 18.68
CA SER A 519 -15.00 -18.73 18.68
C SER A 519 -13.64 -19.41 18.77
N GLY A 520 -12.54 -18.68 18.56
CA GLY A 520 -11.20 -19.25 18.37
C GLY A 520 -11.02 -19.94 17.02
N LYS A 521 -11.99 -19.88 16.12
CA LYS A 521 -12.02 -20.49 14.78
C LYS A 521 -12.09 -19.40 13.68
N ILE A 522 -12.01 -19.83 12.43
CA ILE A 522 -12.32 -18.99 11.26
C ILE A 522 -13.83 -18.81 11.18
N GLU A 523 -14.31 -17.59 11.33
CA GLU A 523 -15.74 -17.27 11.37
C GLU A 523 -16.25 -16.84 9.98
N ILE A 524 -17.00 -17.72 9.31
CA ILE A 524 -17.68 -17.40 8.06
C ILE A 524 -18.77 -16.35 8.32
N ILE A 525 -19.54 -16.53 9.39
CA ILE A 525 -20.51 -15.56 9.87
C ILE A 525 -19.84 -14.75 11.00
N SER A 526 -19.65 -13.47 10.77
CA SER A 526 -19.06 -12.55 11.74
C SER A 526 -20.16 -11.76 12.43
N LYS A 527 -20.46 -12.13 13.67
CA LYS A 527 -21.44 -11.38 14.48
C LYS A 527 -21.10 -9.89 14.56
N LYS A 528 -19.81 -9.55 14.60
CA LYS A 528 -19.36 -8.15 14.63
C LYS A 528 -19.78 -7.37 13.39
N LEU A 529 -19.78 -7.97 12.19
CA LEU A 529 -20.26 -7.33 10.96
C LEU A 529 -21.77 -7.19 10.98
N GLU A 530 -22.48 -8.26 11.36
CA GLU A 530 -23.95 -8.29 11.35
C GLU A 530 -24.55 -7.32 12.38
N ASP A 531 -23.98 -7.21 13.57
CA ASP A 531 -24.37 -6.23 14.57
C ASP A 531 -24.23 -4.77 14.08
N GLN A 532 -23.46 -4.54 13.02
CA GLN A 532 -23.25 -3.24 12.37
C GLN A 532 -24.03 -3.09 11.06
N GLY A 533 -24.94 -4.03 10.77
CA GLY A 533 -25.75 -4.02 9.56
C GLY A 533 -25.02 -4.40 8.27
N LEU A 534 -23.83 -5.01 8.40
CA LEU A 534 -23.03 -5.47 7.28
C LEU A 534 -23.17 -6.99 7.14
N PRO A 535 -23.60 -7.53 5.96
CA PRO A 535 -23.75 -8.96 5.79
C PRO A 535 -22.38 -9.66 5.87
N SER A 536 -22.32 -10.80 6.54
CA SER A 536 -21.09 -11.64 6.54
C SER A 536 -20.83 -12.27 5.18
N LEU A 537 -21.89 -12.63 4.47
CA LEU A 537 -21.89 -13.16 3.11
C LEU A 537 -22.74 -12.23 2.23
N LYS A 538 -22.10 -11.37 1.46
CA LYS A 538 -22.79 -10.41 0.59
C LYS A 538 -23.23 -11.11 -0.71
N PRO A 539 -24.51 -11.06 -1.10
CA PRO A 539 -24.95 -11.49 -2.43
C PRO A 539 -24.17 -10.75 -3.53
N TYR A 540 -23.97 -11.43 -4.66
CA TYR A 540 -23.28 -10.84 -5.79
C TYR A 540 -24.15 -9.74 -6.44
N GLU A 541 -23.50 -8.64 -6.73
CA GLU A 541 -24.03 -7.54 -7.53
C GLU A 541 -23.09 -7.34 -8.72
N SER A 542 -23.63 -7.37 -9.94
CA SER A 542 -22.82 -7.18 -11.14
C SER A 542 -22.25 -5.76 -11.16
N PRO A 543 -20.92 -5.59 -11.36
CA PRO A 543 -20.32 -4.27 -11.43
C PRO A 543 -20.80 -3.52 -12.66
N ALA A 544 -20.84 -2.18 -12.56
CA ALA A 544 -21.14 -1.35 -13.73
C ALA A 544 -20.21 -1.69 -14.89
N ARG A 545 -20.77 -1.81 -16.10
CA ARG A 545 -20.02 -2.06 -17.34
C ARG A 545 -19.82 -0.76 -18.11
N PRO A 546 -18.74 -0.63 -18.91
CA PRO A 546 -18.57 0.53 -19.78
C PRO A 546 -19.71 0.58 -20.81
N GLN A 547 -20.15 1.78 -21.15
CA GLN A 547 -21.03 2.00 -22.31
C GLN A 547 -20.23 1.91 -23.60
N GLU A 548 -20.92 1.85 -24.74
CA GLU A 548 -20.26 1.86 -26.05
C GLU A 548 -19.34 3.09 -26.20
N GLY A 549 -18.11 2.86 -26.61
CA GLY A 549 -17.07 3.90 -26.73
C GLY A 549 -16.42 4.34 -25.40
N GLN A 550 -16.80 3.70 -24.29
CA GLN A 550 -16.17 3.89 -22.99
C GLN A 550 -15.37 2.65 -22.57
N PHE A 551 -14.38 2.88 -21.72
CA PHE A 551 -13.52 1.84 -21.15
C PHE A 551 -13.38 2.11 -19.64
N ARG A 552 -13.32 1.05 -18.85
CA ARG A 552 -12.94 1.18 -17.44
C ARG A 552 -11.47 1.59 -17.37
N LEU A 553 -11.18 2.71 -16.74
CA LEU A 553 -9.80 3.14 -16.48
C LEU A 553 -9.22 2.27 -15.36
N THR A 554 -8.21 1.52 -15.68
CA THR A 554 -7.43 0.75 -14.72
C THR A 554 -6.01 1.24 -14.68
N PHE A 555 -5.39 1.12 -13.51
CA PHE A 555 -4.01 1.59 -13.35
C PHE A 555 -3.25 0.66 -12.40
N GLY A 556 -1.93 0.76 -12.41
CA GLY A 556 -1.09 -0.06 -11.58
C GLY A 556 0.37 0.37 -11.59
N ARG A 557 1.21 -0.49 -11.04
CA ARG A 557 2.65 -0.27 -10.98
C ARG A 557 3.38 -0.87 -12.18
N CYS A 558 4.60 -0.38 -12.38
CA CYS A 558 5.62 -1.02 -13.19
C CYS A 558 6.87 -1.32 -12.34
N ALA A 559 7.79 -2.11 -12.89
CA ALA A 559 9.07 -2.42 -12.24
C ALA A 559 10.00 -1.21 -12.12
N LYS A 560 9.82 -0.21 -12.98
CA LYS A 560 10.78 0.90 -13.18
C LYS A 560 10.55 2.04 -12.20
N HIS A 561 9.29 2.41 -11.90
CA HIS A 561 8.97 3.55 -11.03
C HIS A 561 8.24 3.18 -9.74
N THR A 562 8.36 4.05 -8.73
CA THR A 562 7.62 3.99 -7.46
C THR A 562 6.60 5.12 -7.42
N GLN A 563 5.46 4.94 -8.08
CA GLN A 563 4.45 5.98 -8.20
C GLN A 563 5.10 7.28 -8.75
N GLY A 564 4.59 8.46 -8.41
CA GLY A 564 5.17 9.75 -8.81
C GLY A 564 6.57 10.05 -8.26
N HIS A 565 6.98 9.45 -7.14
CA HIS A 565 8.23 9.82 -6.44
C HIS A 565 9.53 9.53 -7.19
N THR A 566 9.51 8.78 -8.26
CA THR A 566 10.74 8.40 -8.97
C THR A 566 10.72 8.72 -10.45
N VAL A 567 9.67 9.36 -10.96
CA VAL A 567 9.53 9.65 -12.39
C VAL A 567 10.61 10.66 -12.85
N ASN A 568 10.98 11.60 -11.99
CA ASN A 568 12.07 12.56 -12.28
C ASN A 568 13.48 11.98 -12.02
N ASN A 569 13.63 10.75 -11.49
CA ASN A 569 14.93 10.15 -11.25
C ASN A 569 15.64 9.81 -12.57
N ARG A 570 16.84 10.37 -12.79
CA ARG A 570 17.59 10.28 -14.04
C ARG A 570 17.75 8.83 -14.54
N ALA A 571 18.15 7.91 -13.69
CA ALA A 571 18.41 6.53 -14.08
C ALA A 571 17.13 5.75 -14.39
N LEU A 572 16.01 6.09 -13.77
CA LEU A 572 14.72 5.45 -14.03
C LEU A 572 13.98 6.08 -15.19
N TYR A 573 14.15 7.38 -15.40
CA TYR A 573 13.66 8.09 -16.59
C TYR A 573 14.22 7.48 -17.89
N GLU A 574 15.50 7.15 -17.92
CA GLU A 574 16.13 6.48 -19.08
C GLU A 574 15.50 5.10 -19.37
N LEU A 575 14.93 4.43 -18.37
CA LEU A 575 14.23 3.15 -18.54
C LEU A 575 12.76 3.32 -18.97
N MET A 576 12.13 4.41 -18.56
CA MET A 576 10.73 4.72 -18.87
C MET A 576 10.47 6.21 -18.60
N ASP A 577 10.39 7.00 -19.63
CA ASP A 577 10.20 8.45 -19.58
C ASP A 577 8.73 8.89 -19.56
N GLU A 578 7.81 8.06 -20.08
CA GLU A 578 6.38 8.30 -20.07
C GLU A 578 5.58 6.99 -19.90
N ASN A 579 4.34 7.09 -19.44
CA ASN A 579 3.41 5.96 -19.50
C ASN A 579 2.68 5.92 -20.85
N VAL A 580 2.09 4.77 -21.16
CA VAL A 580 1.27 4.55 -22.35
C VAL A 580 -0.07 3.97 -21.97
N LEU A 581 -1.10 4.23 -22.77
CA LEU A 581 -2.43 3.66 -22.61
C LEU A 581 -2.49 2.29 -23.30
N TRP A 582 -2.63 1.23 -22.52
CA TRP A 582 -2.92 -0.08 -23.10
C TRP A 582 -4.39 -0.16 -23.49
N ILE A 583 -4.64 -0.58 -24.72
CA ILE A 583 -5.98 -0.79 -25.28
C ILE A 583 -6.02 -2.12 -26.02
N ASN A 584 -7.15 -2.83 -25.90
CA ASN A 584 -7.34 -4.09 -26.60
C ASN A 584 -7.31 -3.89 -28.11
N ASP A 585 -6.70 -4.83 -28.84
CA ASP A 585 -6.50 -4.78 -30.29
C ASP A 585 -7.80 -4.64 -31.09
N LYS A 586 -8.85 -5.41 -30.71
CA LYS A 586 -10.16 -5.36 -31.38
C LYS A 586 -10.89 -4.04 -31.12
N GLU A 587 -10.72 -3.47 -29.94
CA GLU A 587 -11.32 -2.18 -29.61
C GLU A 587 -10.55 -1.03 -30.29
N ALA A 588 -9.21 -1.14 -30.38
CA ALA A 588 -8.39 -0.19 -31.12
C ALA A 588 -8.76 -0.18 -32.61
N GLU A 589 -8.97 -1.35 -33.24
CA GLU A 589 -9.40 -1.48 -34.63
C GLU A 589 -10.73 -0.76 -34.86
N LYS A 590 -11.73 -0.94 -34.01
CA LYS A 590 -13.03 -0.24 -34.09
C LYS A 590 -12.89 1.29 -34.05
N LEU A 591 -11.89 1.78 -33.32
CA LEU A 591 -11.63 3.22 -33.14
C LEU A 591 -10.63 3.76 -34.17
N GLY A 592 -10.09 2.92 -35.08
CA GLY A 592 -9.08 3.28 -36.06
C GLY A 592 -7.72 3.68 -35.42
N ILE A 593 -7.40 3.10 -34.25
CA ILE A 593 -6.17 3.37 -33.50
C ILE A 593 -5.13 2.28 -33.83
N GLU A 594 -3.93 2.70 -34.15
CA GLU A 594 -2.77 1.83 -34.36
C GLU A 594 -1.80 1.94 -33.18
N ASP A 595 -0.93 0.93 -33.03
CA ASP A 595 0.09 0.93 -31.98
C ASP A 595 1.04 2.12 -32.11
N GLY A 596 1.25 2.87 -31.03
CA GLY A 596 2.05 4.10 -31.04
C GLY A 596 1.30 5.37 -31.43
N ASP A 597 0.04 5.29 -31.87
CA ASP A 597 -0.77 6.48 -32.12
C ASP A 597 -0.93 7.33 -30.88
N THR A 598 -0.99 8.64 -31.07
CA THR A 598 -1.44 9.54 -30.00
C THR A 598 -2.96 9.47 -29.93
N VAL A 599 -3.48 9.19 -28.75
CA VAL A 599 -4.92 9.16 -28.45
C VAL A 599 -5.29 10.23 -27.44
N THR A 600 -6.54 10.68 -27.49
CA THR A 600 -7.14 11.57 -26.50
C THR A 600 -8.00 10.74 -25.56
N VAL A 601 -7.64 10.74 -24.27
CA VAL A 601 -8.44 10.16 -23.17
C VAL A 601 -9.31 11.28 -22.61
N GLY A 602 -10.59 10.99 -22.35
CA GLY A 602 -11.55 12.00 -21.89
C GLY A 602 -12.50 11.50 -20.81
N ARG A 603 -12.81 12.39 -19.84
CA ARG A 603 -13.88 12.19 -18.85
C ARG A 603 -14.35 13.53 -18.28
N ASN A 604 -15.66 13.73 -18.19
CA ASN A 604 -16.29 14.91 -17.56
C ASN A 604 -15.70 16.27 -18.02
N GLY A 605 -15.40 16.38 -19.31
CA GLY A 605 -14.80 17.59 -19.89
C GLY A 605 -13.27 17.70 -19.76
N HIS A 606 -12.63 16.89 -18.92
CA HIS A 606 -11.17 16.79 -18.85
C HIS A 606 -10.65 15.87 -19.95
N THR A 607 -9.58 16.28 -20.64
CA THR A 607 -8.93 15.50 -21.70
C THR A 607 -7.42 15.62 -21.62
N GLU A 608 -6.71 14.51 -21.83
CA GLU A 608 -5.25 14.47 -21.98
C GLU A 608 -4.87 13.58 -23.16
N LYS A 609 -3.69 13.85 -23.73
CA LYS A 609 -3.12 13.05 -24.83
C LYS A 609 -2.07 12.09 -24.29
N ILE A 610 -2.06 10.88 -24.86
CA ILE A 610 -1.12 9.82 -24.49
C ILE A 610 -0.90 8.91 -25.69
N LYS A 611 0.25 8.23 -25.78
CA LYS A 611 0.49 7.20 -26.79
C LYS A 611 -0.29 5.92 -26.45
N ALA A 612 -0.90 5.32 -27.44
CA ALA A 612 -1.56 4.03 -27.31
C ALA A 612 -0.55 2.88 -27.45
N ARG A 613 -0.75 1.84 -26.65
CA ARG A 613 -0.19 0.51 -26.87
C ARG A 613 -1.32 -0.44 -27.18
N VAL A 614 -1.42 -0.83 -28.43
CA VAL A 614 -2.42 -1.78 -28.91
C VAL A 614 -1.95 -3.21 -28.63
N THR A 615 -2.78 -4.02 -27.97
CA THR A 615 -2.40 -5.37 -27.56
C THR A 615 -3.61 -6.25 -27.24
N GLU A 616 -3.54 -7.54 -27.56
CA GLU A 616 -4.52 -8.56 -27.14
C GLU A 616 -4.45 -8.88 -25.63
N PHE A 617 -3.42 -8.40 -24.94
CA PHE A 617 -3.11 -8.74 -23.54
C PHE A 617 -3.82 -7.90 -22.51
N ILE A 618 -4.90 -7.22 -22.87
CA ILE A 618 -5.80 -6.50 -21.96
C ILE A 618 -7.26 -6.83 -22.28
N HIS A 619 -8.11 -6.89 -21.25
CA HIS A 619 -9.54 -7.16 -21.46
C HIS A 619 -10.21 -6.01 -22.27
N PRO A 620 -11.10 -6.30 -23.22
CA PRO A 620 -11.76 -5.28 -24.07
C PRO A 620 -12.50 -4.18 -23.29
N ASP A 621 -13.09 -4.49 -22.15
CA ASP A 621 -13.85 -3.53 -21.32
C ASP A 621 -12.96 -2.52 -20.57
N GLY A 622 -11.63 -2.65 -20.65
CA GLY A 622 -10.69 -1.82 -19.88
C GLY A 622 -9.56 -1.23 -20.69
N VAL A 623 -9.04 -0.12 -20.19
CA VAL A 623 -7.75 0.45 -20.57
C VAL A 623 -6.84 0.53 -19.36
N PHE A 624 -5.53 0.47 -19.54
CA PHE A 624 -4.58 0.49 -18.44
C PHE A 624 -3.48 1.53 -18.64
N VAL A 625 -3.13 2.23 -17.56
CA VAL A 625 -1.96 3.12 -17.50
C VAL A 625 -1.10 2.82 -16.28
N VAL A 626 0.18 3.11 -16.36
CA VAL A 626 1.06 3.11 -15.17
C VAL A 626 0.81 4.39 -14.39
N HIS A 627 0.47 4.24 -13.10
CA HIS A 627 0.20 5.35 -12.19
C HIS A 627 1.43 6.18 -11.83
N GLY A 628 1.25 7.49 -11.64
CA GLY A 628 2.26 8.41 -11.13
C GLY A 628 3.03 9.20 -12.19
N PHE A 629 2.49 9.32 -13.38
CA PHE A 629 2.98 10.19 -14.46
C PHE A 629 2.10 11.45 -14.62
N GLY A 630 2.41 12.27 -15.61
CA GLY A 630 1.68 13.50 -15.89
C GLY A 630 2.05 14.65 -14.94
N HIS A 631 3.32 14.71 -14.51
CA HIS A 631 3.83 15.78 -13.67
C HIS A 631 3.78 17.14 -14.35
N THR A 632 3.39 18.16 -13.59
CA THR A 632 3.27 19.55 -14.07
C THR A 632 4.18 20.52 -13.32
N LEU A 633 5.13 20.02 -12.53
CA LEU A 633 6.05 20.83 -11.74
C LEU A 633 7.28 21.23 -12.57
N PRO A 634 7.49 22.55 -12.84
CA PRO A 634 8.59 23.00 -13.69
C PRO A 634 9.99 22.66 -13.17
N VAL A 635 10.09 22.38 -11.86
CA VAL A 635 11.35 22.01 -11.19
C VAL A 635 11.72 20.54 -11.43
N GLU A 636 10.83 19.74 -11.99
CA GLU A 636 11.07 18.33 -12.34
C GLU A 636 11.34 18.21 -13.84
N SER A 637 12.52 18.64 -14.28
CA SER A 637 12.85 18.85 -15.69
C SER A 637 12.63 17.62 -16.58
N ARG A 638 12.78 16.41 -16.02
CA ARG A 638 12.64 15.14 -16.75
C ARG A 638 11.18 14.66 -16.78
N ALA A 639 10.46 14.79 -15.65
CA ALA A 639 9.09 14.32 -15.51
C ALA A 639 8.05 15.29 -16.10
N TYR A 640 8.40 16.58 -16.22
CA TYR A 640 7.50 17.64 -16.64
C TYR A 640 6.85 17.37 -17.99
N GLY A 641 5.52 17.36 -18.01
CA GLY A 641 4.73 17.18 -19.24
C GLY A 641 4.83 15.79 -19.87
N ARG A 642 5.32 14.78 -19.14
CA ARG A 642 5.47 13.42 -19.64
C ARG A 642 4.34 12.51 -19.19
N GLY A 643 3.69 11.86 -20.14
CA GLY A 643 2.61 10.90 -19.93
C GLY A 643 1.33 11.55 -19.40
N LEU A 644 0.45 10.72 -18.83
CA LEU A 644 -0.89 11.08 -18.38
C LEU A 644 -1.01 10.83 -16.87
N ALA A 645 -1.67 11.76 -16.16
CA ALA A 645 -2.02 11.63 -14.76
C ALA A 645 -3.39 10.94 -14.60
N ASP A 646 -3.39 9.65 -14.28
CA ASP A 646 -4.61 8.86 -14.12
C ASP A 646 -5.58 9.39 -13.06
N ASN A 647 -5.06 9.99 -11.97
CA ASN A 647 -5.87 10.53 -10.89
C ASN A 647 -6.76 11.73 -11.31
N ARG A 648 -6.41 12.45 -12.37
CA ARG A 648 -7.25 13.52 -12.93
C ARG A 648 -8.49 13.01 -13.63
N PHE A 649 -8.54 11.72 -13.99
CA PHE A 649 -9.72 11.06 -14.57
C PHE A 649 -10.60 10.37 -13.51
N MET A 650 -10.37 10.63 -12.22
CA MET A 650 -11.09 10.04 -11.11
C MET A 650 -11.92 11.09 -10.34
N GLN A 651 -12.49 12.08 -11.06
CA GLN A 651 -13.33 13.11 -10.45
C GLN A 651 -14.49 12.47 -9.66
N GLY A 652 -14.73 12.99 -8.44
CA GLY A 652 -15.74 12.48 -7.50
C GLY A 652 -15.41 11.16 -6.84
N SER A 653 -14.22 10.59 -7.07
CA SER A 653 -13.83 9.30 -6.47
C SER A 653 -13.33 9.43 -5.02
N LEU A 654 -13.13 10.65 -4.49
CA LEU A 654 -12.90 10.87 -3.05
C LEU A 654 -14.10 10.40 -2.20
N ASP A 655 -15.32 10.50 -2.74
CA ASP A 655 -16.56 10.08 -2.09
C ASP A 655 -16.97 8.64 -2.42
N LYS A 656 -16.14 7.88 -3.17
CA LYS A 656 -16.37 6.48 -3.51
C LYS A 656 -15.45 5.56 -2.73
N TRP A 657 -16.01 4.80 -1.83
CA TRP A 657 -15.28 3.87 -0.98
C TRP A 657 -16.15 2.66 -0.59
N ASP A 658 -15.51 1.59 -0.19
CA ASP A 658 -16.18 0.37 0.27
C ASP A 658 -16.74 0.57 1.68
N PRO A 659 -18.07 0.49 1.89
CA PRO A 659 -18.68 0.76 3.19
C PRO A 659 -18.35 -0.28 4.26
N ALA A 660 -17.91 -1.47 3.88
CA ALA A 660 -17.54 -2.52 4.82
C ALA A 660 -16.09 -2.43 5.30
N GLY A 661 -15.18 -2.01 4.43
CA GLY A 661 -13.75 -1.98 4.76
C GLY A 661 -13.10 -0.60 4.74
N GLY A 662 -13.75 0.40 4.15
CA GLY A 662 -13.25 1.77 4.07
C GLY A 662 -12.14 2.02 3.04
N ALA A 663 -11.88 1.08 2.13
CA ALA A 663 -10.94 1.30 1.03
C ALA A 663 -11.60 2.09 -0.10
N MET A 664 -10.83 2.97 -0.74
CA MET A 664 -11.30 3.78 -1.86
C MET A 664 -11.53 2.95 -3.12
N ALA A 665 -12.62 3.22 -3.83
CA ALA A 665 -12.99 2.54 -5.08
C ALA A 665 -12.34 3.24 -6.29
N LEU A 666 -11.04 3.10 -6.44
CA LEU A 666 -10.24 3.83 -7.43
C LEU A 666 -10.32 3.26 -8.86
N GLN A 667 -10.91 2.06 -9.04
CA GLN A 667 -11.03 1.41 -10.37
C GLN A 667 -12.46 1.39 -10.91
N GLU A 668 -13.28 2.36 -10.54
CA GLU A 668 -14.66 2.47 -10.99
C GLU A 668 -14.92 3.72 -11.85
N SER A 669 -13.87 4.25 -12.47
CA SER A 669 -13.98 5.35 -13.42
C SER A 669 -14.03 4.83 -14.86
N PHE A 670 -14.87 5.44 -15.70
CA PHE A 670 -14.92 5.16 -17.13
C PHE A 670 -14.43 6.36 -17.92
N VAL A 671 -13.68 6.09 -18.97
CA VAL A 671 -13.11 7.10 -19.87
C VAL A 671 -13.46 6.80 -21.33
N THR A 672 -13.50 7.82 -22.16
CA THR A 672 -13.54 7.68 -23.62
C THR A 672 -12.13 7.72 -24.17
N VAL A 673 -11.89 7.03 -25.27
CA VAL A 673 -10.62 7.04 -26.00
C VAL A 673 -10.95 7.36 -27.47
N LYS A 674 -10.23 8.33 -28.04
CA LYS A 674 -10.38 8.73 -29.43
C LYS A 674 -9.01 8.87 -30.08
N LYS A 675 -8.91 8.55 -31.37
CA LYS A 675 -7.72 8.87 -32.16
C LYS A 675 -7.44 10.38 -32.08
N GLY A 676 -6.20 10.79 -31.78
CA GLY A 676 -5.79 12.18 -31.55
C GLY A 676 -5.63 12.99 -32.82
#